data_b4cf8889fafac2d719cbc71316659ae5
#
_entry.id   b4cf8889fafac2d719cbc71316659ae5
#
_cell.length_a   1.000
_cell.length_b   1.000
_cell.length_c   1.000
_cell.angle_alpha   90.00
_cell.angle_beta   90.00
_cell.angle_gamma   90.00
#
_symmetry.space_group_name_H-M   'P 1'
#
loop_
_entity.id
_entity.type
_entity.pdbx_description
1 polymer ?
#
loop_
_entity_poly.entity_id
_entity_poly.type
_entity_poly.pdbx_seq_one_letter_code
_entity_poly.pdbx_strand_id
1 'polypeptide(L)'
;MVNQELLNPKTITIIGASNDTGKPGGNMLKNILAGGFSGIIYAVNPKEKKVQGITSFAEVKDIPQTDLAIIAIPAKYCPETIKNLAEEKNTKAFIIISAGFGEAGEQGKQWEQEIITSINSVNGCLIGPNCIGAITESYKGVFTAPVPQFNPKGCDLISGSGATAVFIMEAGMALGVSFANVFSVGNAAQTGVEDILEYMDENFNAEKDPLVKLLYLETISNPQKLLKHASSLIKKGAKIAAIKAGSTAEGSRAATSHTGAIASSDMTVRALFNKAGIVYCSSREELLSVASIFNYRKLEGKNIAIITHAGGSAVMLADELSKGGLKVPEISGLDAEKLKTFLYPGSSVANPIDFLATGTAEQLGIIIDYCEHKFDNIDAMAVVFGSPGLFDVENVYNVLSVKLEICNKPIFPVLPSVVNAQREIQSFLKKGHINFPDEVVLGKALSQVFKTPEPISEEISLPKIDVKKIRSVIDMVTEGYLDAEQTEKLLDAARIPRVTELVENSKEKLLTAIDSLKFPVVMKVVGPLHKSDAKGVVLNITSKEEVSETFDRLMQIDSATAVMVQPQLAGLELFVGVMKEPGFNHTILCGLGGIFIEVLNDVSAGLSPISKNEAQQMVQSLRGYKLIQGARGQKGVDENQFVEIIQRLSALVEAAPEITEMDINPLIGTQKNIVAVDARVRVG
;
A
#
# COMPACT_ATOMS: atom_id res chain seq x y z
N MET A 1 -18.74 13.72 7.71
CA MET A 1 -18.44 13.81 6.25
C MET A 1 -17.69 15.10 5.97
N VAL A 2 -16.62 15.07 5.17
CA VAL A 2 -15.91 16.29 4.75
C VAL A 2 -16.90 17.25 4.07
N ASN A 3 -16.83 18.54 4.38
CA ASN A 3 -17.77 19.55 3.90
C ASN A 3 -17.07 20.79 3.33
N GLN A 4 -17.83 21.67 2.71
CA GLN A 4 -17.29 22.89 2.09
C GLN A 4 -16.77 23.89 3.12
N GLU A 5 -17.34 23.90 4.32
CA GLU A 5 -16.91 24.76 5.43
C GLU A 5 -15.49 24.39 5.91
N LEU A 6 -15.07 23.13 5.76
CA LEU A 6 -13.68 22.72 6.01
C LEU A 6 -12.75 23.16 4.88
N LEU A 7 -13.16 23.01 3.62
CA LEU A 7 -12.27 23.19 2.47
C LEU A 7 -12.17 24.64 2.02
N ASN A 8 -13.29 25.35 2.04
CA ASN A 8 -13.40 26.72 1.55
C ASN A 8 -14.26 27.60 2.49
N PRO A 9 -13.85 27.77 3.76
CA PRO A 9 -14.57 28.59 4.72
C PRO A 9 -14.58 30.05 4.29
N LYS A 10 -15.67 30.77 4.59
CA LYS A 10 -15.74 32.23 4.48
C LYS A 10 -15.26 32.90 5.77
N THR A 11 -15.40 32.19 6.88
CA THR A 11 -15.04 32.68 8.20
C THR A 11 -14.24 31.60 8.96
N ILE A 12 -13.13 32.01 9.59
CA ILE A 12 -12.29 31.15 10.42
C ILE A 12 -12.18 31.74 11.83
N THR A 13 -12.48 30.94 12.84
CA THR A 13 -12.25 31.33 14.25
C THR A 13 -11.12 30.50 14.84
N ILE A 14 -10.14 31.14 15.48
CA ILE A 14 -9.05 30.48 16.17
C ILE A 14 -9.26 30.62 17.68
N ILE A 15 -9.58 29.48 18.31
CA ILE A 15 -9.76 29.40 19.77
C ILE A 15 -8.41 29.12 20.43
N GLY A 16 -7.96 30.03 21.29
CA GLY A 16 -6.62 30.00 21.86
C GLY A 16 -5.57 30.72 20.97
N ALA A 17 -6.03 31.64 20.13
CA ALA A 17 -5.14 32.52 19.37
C ALA A 17 -4.17 33.29 20.29
N SER A 18 -2.95 33.58 19.82
CA SER A 18 -1.92 34.25 20.64
C SER A 18 -1.08 35.21 19.82
N ASN A 19 -0.63 36.29 20.46
CA ASN A 19 0.43 37.15 19.92
C ASN A 19 1.82 36.46 19.92
N ASP A 20 2.01 35.47 20.81
CA ASP A 20 3.21 34.64 20.85
C ASP A 20 3.16 33.56 19.76
N THR A 21 3.95 33.78 18.71
CA THR A 21 4.08 32.84 17.58
C THR A 21 4.88 31.56 17.92
N GLY A 22 5.47 31.46 19.10
CA GLY A 22 6.02 30.23 19.64
C GLY A 22 4.94 29.25 20.15
N LYS A 23 3.69 29.72 20.30
CA LYS A 23 2.55 28.89 20.67
C LYS A 23 1.78 28.40 19.44
N PRO A 24 1.19 27.19 19.48
CA PRO A 24 0.46 26.64 18.34
C PRO A 24 -0.61 27.60 17.79
N GLY A 25 -1.50 28.14 18.63
CA GLY A 25 -2.56 29.08 18.18
C GLY A 25 -2.03 30.41 17.65
N GLY A 26 -0.83 30.84 18.09
CA GLY A 26 -0.15 32.03 17.55
C GLY A 26 0.48 31.76 16.18
N ASN A 27 1.16 30.64 16.02
CA ASN A 27 1.75 30.29 14.73
C ASN A 27 0.68 29.91 13.68
N MET A 28 -0.41 29.28 14.11
CA MET A 28 -1.58 29.01 13.27
C MET A 28 -2.14 30.31 12.66
N LEU A 29 -2.41 31.31 13.49
CA LEU A 29 -2.92 32.60 13.02
C LEU A 29 -1.93 33.28 12.06
N LYS A 30 -0.64 33.29 12.39
CA LYS A 30 0.43 33.82 11.53
C LYS A 30 0.42 33.17 10.15
N ASN A 31 0.33 31.84 10.09
CA ASN A 31 0.37 31.10 8.82
C ASN A 31 -0.89 31.35 7.97
N ILE A 32 -2.07 31.47 8.58
CA ILE A 32 -3.32 31.82 7.88
C ILE A 32 -3.23 33.24 7.30
N LEU A 33 -2.74 34.19 8.07
CA LEU A 33 -2.56 35.57 7.61
C LEU A 33 -1.52 35.65 6.48
N ALA A 34 -0.36 35.02 6.66
CA ALA A 34 0.68 34.97 5.64
C ALA A 34 0.26 34.21 4.39
N GLY A 35 -0.64 33.22 4.53
CA GLY A 35 -1.24 32.44 3.44
C GLY A 35 -2.23 33.18 2.57
N GLY A 36 -2.59 34.44 2.93
CA GLY A 36 -3.47 35.28 2.13
C GLY A 36 -4.94 34.89 2.18
N PHE A 37 -5.43 34.33 3.30
CA PHE A 37 -6.87 34.02 3.44
C PHE A 37 -7.73 35.27 3.23
N SER A 38 -8.66 35.21 2.29
CA SER A 38 -9.47 36.34 1.87
C SER A 38 -10.77 36.55 2.69
N GLY A 39 -11.10 35.56 3.55
CA GLY A 39 -12.28 35.60 4.40
C GLY A 39 -12.07 36.37 5.70
N ILE A 40 -13.02 36.23 6.62
CA ILE A 40 -12.98 36.92 7.91
C ILE A 40 -12.33 36.00 8.96
N ILE A 41 -11.40 36.54 9.76
CA ILE A 41 -10.75 35.82 10.85
C ILE A 41 -11.21 36.41 12.18
N TYR A 42 -11.63 35.54 13.10
CA TYR A 42 -11.89 35.87 14.49
C TYR A 42 -10.87 35.18 15.39
N ALA A 43 -10.40 35.90 16.39
CA ALA A 43 -9.54 35.37 17.44
C ALA A 43 -10.31 35.25 18.75
N VAL A 44 -10.11 34.16 19.50
CA VAL A 44 -10.61 34.03 20.88
C VAL A 44 -9.43 33.91 21.82
N ASN A 45 -9.28 34.91 22.69
CA ASN A 45 -8.29 34.94 23.75
C ASN A 45 -8.81 35.78 24.94
N PRO A 46 -8.95 35.21 26.14
CA PRO A 46 -9.54 35.89 27.30
C PRO A 46 -8.69 37.08 27.82
N LYS A 47 -7.43 37.19 27.44
CA LYS A 47 -6.50 38.19 27.95
C LYS A 47 -6.19 39.32 26.97
N GLU A 48 -6.40 39.09 25.66
CA GLU A 48 -5.96 39.99 24.61
C GLU A 48 -7.16 40.57 23.85
N LYS A 49 -7.25 41.89 23.70
CA LYS A 49 -8.27 42.56 22.88
C LYS A 49 -7.98 42.52 21.39
N LYS A 50 -6.69 42.37 21.04
CA LYS A 50 -6.20 42.17 19.67
C LYS A 50 -5.09 41.13 19.65
N VAL A 51 -5.14 40.20 18.70
CA VAL A 51 -4.11 39.19 18.47
C VAL A 51 -3.60 39.32 17.03
N GLN A 52 -2.34 39.64 16.85
CA GLN A 52 -1.69 39.86 15.54
C GLN A 52 -2.50 40.79 14.61
N GLY A 53 -3.06 41.85 15.19
CA GLY A 53 -3.89 42.83 14.45
C GLY A 53 -5.36 42.45 14.30
N ILE A 54 -5.76 41.22 14.57
CA ILE A 54 -7.15 40.74 14.49
C ILE A 54 -7.89 41.04 15.79
N THR A 55 -9.17 41.43 15.69
CA THR A 55 -10.05 41.63 16.85
C THR A 55 -10.21 40.31 17.59
N SER A 56 -9.99 40.34 18.91
CA SER A 56 -10.09 39.16 19.78
C SER A 56 -11.29 39.29 20.70
N PHE A 57 -12.00 38.21 20.86
CA PHE A 57 -13.12 38.05 21.78
C PHE A 57 -12.65 37.31 23.04
N ALA A 58 -13.23 37.63 24.18
CA ALA A 58 -12.87 36.96 25.43
C ALA A 58 -13.44 35.55 25.50
N GLU A 59 -14.64 35.36 25.00
CA GLU A 59 -15.40 34.12 25.07
C GLU A 59 -16.00 33.73 23.71
N VAL A 60 -16.23 32.41 23.50
CA VAL A 60 -16.82 31.88 22.28
C VAL A 60 -18.24 32.42 22.02
N LYS A 61 -19.02 32.65 23.08
CA LYS A 61 -20.38 33.20 22.94
C LYS A 61 -20.44 34.58 22.29
N ASP A 62 -19.34 35.35 22.37
CA ASP A 62 -19.26 36.74 21.88
C ASP A 62 -18.90 36.84 20.40
N ILE A 63 -18.40 35.75 19.77
CA ILE A 63 -18.06 35.75 18.35
C ILE A 63 -19.32 35.71 17.46
N PRO A 64 -19.26 36.25 16.24
CA PRO A 64 -20.26 35.99 15.21
C PRO A 64 -20.33 34.50 14.80
N GLN A 65 -21.31 34.16 13.93
CA GLN A 65 -21.29 32.83 13.29
C GLN A 65 -20.00 32.60 12.52
N THR A 66 -19.53 31.35 12.53
CA THR A 66 -18.26 30.98 11.89
C THR A 66 -18.35 29.62 11.21
N ASP A 67 -17.76 29.48 10.02
CA ASP A 67 -17.79 28.26 9.23
C ASP A 67 -16.82 27.22 9.80
N LEU A 68 -15.56 27.64 10.04
CA LEU A 68 -14.47 26.80 10.54
C LEU A 68 -13.94 27.30 11.89
N ALA A 69 -13.90 26.42 12.86
CA ALA A 69 -13.23 26.66 14.14
C ALA A 69 -11.95 25.84 14.28
N ILE A 70 -10.82 26.49 14.54
CA ILE A 70 -9.53 25.85 14.83
C ILE A 70 -9.27 25.95 16.33
N ILE A 71 -9.15 24.81 17.00
CA ILE A 71 -9.11 24.68 18.45
C ILE A 71 -7.68 24.43 18.95
N ALA A 72 -7.14 25.37 19.68
CA ALA A 72 -5.78 25.36 20.25
C ALA A 72 -5.78 25.59 21.77
N ILE A 73 -6.69 24.93 22.50
CA ILE A 73 -6.84 25.00 23.95
C ILE A 73 -6.70 23.60 24.56
N PRO A 74 -6.42 23.49 25.89
CA PRO A 74 -6.30 22.18 26.54
C PRO A 74 -7.55 21.30 26.39
N ALA A 75 -7.34 19.98 26.18
CA ALA A 75 -8.39 19.01 25.84
C ALA A 75 -9.64 19.09 26.73
N LYS A 76 -9.48 19.25 28.04
CA LYS A 76 -10.57 19.32 29.02
C LYS A 76 -11.60 20.46 28.77
N TYR A 77 -11.21 21.50 28.02
CA TYR A 77 -12.11 22.62 27.69
C TYR A 77 -12.76 22.47 26.30
N CYS A 78 -12.30 21.52 25.51
CA CYS A 78 -12.79 21.36 24.13
C CYS A 78 -14.26 20.93 24.04
N PRO A 79 -14.78 19.98 24.84
CA PRO A 79 -16.16 19.53 24.71
C PRO A 79 -17.18 20.67 24.84
N GLU A 80 -17.09 21.47 25.91
CA GLU A 80 -17.99 22.62 26.13
C GLU A 80 -17.82 23.69 25.04
N THR A 81 -16.59 24.01 24.67
CA THR A 81 -16.27 24.99 23.63
C THR A 81 -16.89 24.59 22.29
N ILE A 82 -16.73 23.31 21.89
CA ILE A 82 -17.24 22.80 20.63
C ILE A 82 -18.77 22.72 20.63
N LYS A 83 -19.36 22.33 21.74
CA LYS A 83 -20.81 22.34 21.90
C LYS A 83 -21.38 23.75 21.66
N ASN A 84 -20.80 24.77 22.29
CA ASN A 84 -21.24 26.16 22.12
C ASN A 84 -21.06 26.66 20.66
N LEU A 85 -19.95 26.29 20.00
CA LEU A 85 -19.69 26.60 18.60
C LEU A 85 -20.71 25.92 17.66
N ALA A 86 -20.98 24.64 17.88
CA ALA A 86 -21.94 23.89 17.08
C ALA A 86 -23.38 24.40 17.27
N GLU A 87 -23.84 24.46 18.52
CA GLU A 87 -25.25 24.75 18.83
C GLU A 87 -25.60 26.25 18.69
N GLU A 88 -24.73 27.18 19.13
CA GLU A 88 -25.00 28.60 19.16
C GLU A 88 -24.44 29.37 17.96
N LYS A 89 -23.34 28.89 17.36
CA LYS A 89 -22.68 29.59 16.25
C LYS A 89 -22.85 28.89 14.91
N ASN A 90 -23.56 27.76 14.86
CA ASN A 90 -23.81 26.96 13.66
C ASN A 90 -22.51 26.59 12.92
N THR A 91 -21.42 26.39 13.68
CA THR A 91 -20.13 25.98 13.12
C THR A 91 -20.21 24.55 12.61
N LYS A 92 -19.78 24.32 11.38
CA LYS A 92 -19.87 23.00 10.73
C LYS A 92 -18.52 22.37 10.42
N ALA A 93 -17.42 23.09 10.56
CA ALA A 93 -16.09 22.54 10.38
C ALA A 93 -15.22 22.83 11.60
N PHE A 94 -14.48 21.79 12.03
CA PHE A 94 -13.63 21.84 13.22
C PHE A 94 -12.27 21.23 12.93
N ILE A 95 -11.22 21.87 13.44
CA ILE A 95 -9.86 21.32 13.50
C ILE A 95 -9.37 21.42 14.92
N ILE A 96 -9.05 20.29 15.56
CA ILE A 96 -8.52 20.24 16.93
C ILE A 96 -7.05 19.88 16.87
N ILE A 97 -6.17 20.86 17.17
CA ILE A 97 -4.72 20.64 17.15
C ILE A 97 -4.19 20.10 18.48
N SER A 98 -4.93 20.30 19.57
CA SER A 98 -4.54 19.88 20.90
C SER A 98 -4.48 18.37 21.05
N ALA A 99 -3.52 17.88 21.82
CA ALA A 99 -3.41 16.50 22.30
C ALA A 99 -4.09 16.33 23.67
N GLY A 100 -4.15 15.10 24.17
CA GLY A 100 -4.72 14.74 25.47
C GLY A 100 -6.11 14.13 25.38
N PHE A 101 -6.39 13.44 24.27
CA PHE A 101 -7.66 12.77 23.98
C PHE A 101 -7.54 11.24 24.01
N GLY A 102 -8.01 10.53 23.02
CA GLY A 102 -8.03 9.07 23.00
C GLY A 102 -6.66 8.41 23.23
N GLU A 103 -5.59 9.06 22.76
CA GLU A 103 -4.21 8.64 22.98
C GLU A 103 -3.77 8.77 24.46
N ALA A 104 -4.45 9.61 25.26
CA ALA A 104 -4.14 9.81 26.67
C ALA A 104 -4.94 8.89 27.62
N GLY A 105 -5.87 8.07 27.10
CA GLY A 105 -6.64 7.10 27.86
C GLY A 105 -8.15 7.35 27.90
N GLU A 106 -8.87 6.67 28.80
CA GLU A 106 -10.34 6.60 28.80
C GLU A 106 -11.03 7.96 28.95
N GLN A 107 -10.51 8.85 29.77
CA GLN A 107 -11.08 10.20 29.93
C GLN A 107 -10.99 10.98 28.61
N GLY A 108 -9.89 10.84 27.90
CA GLY A 108 -9.71 11.47 26.59
C GLY A 108 -10.69 10.92 25.54
N LYS A 109 -10.95 9.61 25.54
CA LYS A 109 -11.97 8.97 24.69
C LYS A 109 -13.38 9.47 24.99
N GLN A 110 -13.71 9.69 26.25
CA GLN A 110 -15.00 10.28 26.62
C GLN A 110 -15.15 11.68 26.03
N TRP A 111 -14.14 12.53 26.14
CA TRP A 111 -14.15 13.85 25.53
C TRP A 111 -14.28 13.81 24.00
N GLU A 112 -13.59 12.89 23.33
CA GLU A 112 -13.77 12.68 21.89
C GLU A 112 -15.23 12.33 21.56
N GLN A 113 -15.86 11.43 22.32
CA GLN A 113 -17.23 11.03 22.07
C GLN A 113 -18.23 12.17 22.29
N GLU A 114 -18.04 13.02 23.31
CA GLU A 114 -18.86 14.21 23.54
C GLU A 114 -18.74 15.22 22.39
N ILE A 115 -17.50 15.43 21.92
CA ILE A 115 -17.18 16.30 20.79
C ILE A 115 -17.86 15.80 19.51
N ILE A 116 -17.69 14.51 19.19
CA ILE A 116 -18.27 13.88 18.00
C ILE A 116 -19.80 14.00 18.04
N THR A 117 -20.43 13.79 19.20
CA THR A 117 -21.88 13.92 19.38
C THR A 117 -22.34 15.34 19.06
N SER A 118 -21.66 16.36 19.58
CA SER A 118 -21.99 17.78 19.33
C SER A 118 -21.80 18.15 17.84
N ILE A 119 -20.72 17.68 17.21
CA ILE A 119 -20.45 17.98 15.80
C ILE A 119 -21.45 17.27 14.88
N ASN A 120 -21.80 16.02 15.18
CA ASN A 120 -22.79 15.27 14.40
C ASN A 120 -24.21 15.90 14.47
N SER A 121 -24.57 16.54 15.59
CA SER A 121 -25.87 17.19 15.74
C SER A 121 -26.11 18.33 14.72
N VAL A 122 -25.04 18.92 14.20
CA VAL A 122 -25.09 19.98 13.16
C VAL A 122 -24.61 19.49 11.78
N ASN A 123 -24.49 18.19 11.59
CA ASN A 123 -23.88 17.56 10.39
C ASN A 123 -22.49 18.12 10.07
N GLY A 124 -21.69 18.36 11.13
CA GLY A 124 -20.37 18.96 11.02
C GLY A 124 -19.27 17.94 10.71
N CYS A 125 -18.08 18.47 10.41
CA CYS A 125 -16.85 17.72 10.10
C CYS A 125 -15.75 18.08 11.10
N LEU A 126 -14.99 17.06 11.55
CA LEU A 126 -13.87 17.20 12.47
C LEU A 126 -12.58 16.63 11.86
N ILE A 127 -11.53 17.42 11.83
CA ILE A 127 -10.12 16.98 11.63
C ILE A 127 -9.41 16.98 12.99
N GLY A 128 -8.72 15.89 13.28
CA GLY A 128 -8.03 15.67 14.55
C GLY A 128 -8.86 14.82 15.53
N PRO A 129 -8.63 14.95 16.85
CA PRO A 129 -7.65 15.82 17.52
C PRO A 129 -6.20 15.38 17.31
N ASN A 130 -5.25 16.07 18.00
CA ASN A 130 -3.83 15.75 17.97
C ASN A 130 -3.25 15.81 16.54
N CYS A 131 -3.50 16.90 15.82
CA CYS A 131 -3.08 17.10 14.43
C CYS A 131 -2.35 18.43 14.25
N ILE A 132 -1.70 18.65 13.11
CA ILE A 132 -1.08 19.95 12.79
C ILE A 132 -2.06 20.92 12.10
N GLY A 133 -3.21 20.44 11.63
CA GLY A 133 -4.19 21.20 10.91
C GLY A 133 -4.34 20.82 9.45
N ALA A 134 -4.78 21.76 8.60
CA ALA A 134 -4.98 21.54 7.18
C ALA A 134 -4.47 22.71 6.34
N ILE A 135 -4.01 22.41 5.13
CA ILE A 135 -3.69 23.35 4.06
C ILE A 135 -4.64 23.07 2.90
N THR A 136 -5.31 24.09 2.41
CA THR A 136 -6.15 24.03 1.23
C THR A 136 -5.83 25.22 0.31
N GLU A 137 -6.46 25.26 -0.86
CA GLU A 137 -6.40 26.44 -1.72
C GLU A 137 -6.79 27.71 -0.96
N SER A 138 -7.83 27.62 -0.12
CA SER A 138 -8.44 28.75 0.58
C SER A 138 -7.59 29.25 1.76
N TYR A 139 -6.95 28.38 2.52
CA TYR A 139 -6.23 28.77 3.75
C TYR A 139 -5.04 27.86 4.08
N LYS A 140 -4.08 28.40 4.87
CA LYS A 140 -2.88 27.69 5.37
C LYS A 140 -2.98 27.47 6.88
N GLY A 141 -3.95 26.63 7.27
CA GLY A 141 -4.31 26.37 8.67
C GLY A 141 -3.44 25.30 9.34
N VAL A 142 -2.12 25.49 9.38
CA VAL A 142 -1.18 24.65 10.11
C VAL A 142 -0.33 25.49 11.05
N PHE A 143 0.03 24.93 12.21
CA PHE A 143 0.91 25.65 13.18
C PHE A 143 2.40 25.34 12.99
N THR A 144 2.78 24.60 11.96
CA THR A 144 4.15 24.14 11.70
C THR A 144 4.80 24.91 10.56
N ALA A 145 6.10 24.70 10.37
CA ALA A 145 6.88 25.21 9.25
C ALA A 145 7.79 24.08 8.72
N PRO A 146 8.16 24.13 7.43
CA PRO A 146 7.77 25.11 6.43
C PRO A 146 6.32 24.95 5.94
N VAL A 147 5.71 26.03 5.46
CA VAL A 147 4.40 25.99 4.80
C VAL A 147 4.65 26.01 3.30
N PRO A 148 4.24 24.96 2.54
CA PRO A 148 4.43 24.93 1.10
C PRO A 148 3.62 26.03 0.39
N GLN A 149 4.16 26.52 -0.72
CA GLN A 149 3.38 27.32 -1.64
C GLN A 149 2.33 26.44 -2.32
N PHE A 150 1.11 26.94 -2.39
CA PHE A 150 0.02 26.24 -3.07
C PHE A 150 0.31 26.10 -4.56
N ASN A 151 0.09 24.88 -5.06
CA ASN A 151 0.11 24.59 -6.49
C ASN A 151 -1.12 23.73 -6.82
N PRO A 152 -2.08 24.19 -7.64
CA PRO A 152 -3.30 23.43 -7.94
C PRO A 152 -3.02 22.09 -8.66
N LYS A 153 -1.84 21.91 -9.23
CA LYS A 153 -1.39 20.65 -9.84
C LYS A 153 -0.40 19.89 -8.96
N GLY A 154 -0.17 20.34 -7.73
CA GLY A 154 0.66 19.66 -6.74
C GLY A 154 0.03 18.38 -6.20
N CYS A 155 0.69 17.76 -5.23
CA CYS A 155 0.19 16.57 -4.57
C CYS A 155 -0.80 16.91 -3.46
N ASP A 156 -1.84 16.10 -3.27
CA ASP A 156 -2.58 16.05 -2.02
C ASP A 156 -1.83 15.13 -1.04
N LEU A 157 -1.64 15.57 0.19
CA LEU A 157 -1.07 14.79 1.28
C LEU A 157 -2.10 14.59 2.38
N ILE A 158 -2.38 13.33 2.71
CA ILE A 158 -3.28 12.95 3.81
C ILE A 158 -2.48 12.11 4.79
N SER A 159 -2.36 12.56 6.04
CA SER A 159 -1.44 11.97 7.02
C SER A 159 -2.10 11.75 8.36
N GLY A 160 -1.99 10.53 8.91
CA GLY A 160 -2.31 10.21 10.30
C GLY A 160 -1.37 10.85 11.32
N SER A 161 -0.15 11.25 10.89
CA SER A 161 0.87 11.84 11.77
C SER A 161 1.21 13.26 11.35
N GLY A 162 1.07 14.21 12.27
CA GLY A 162 1.41 15.62 12.03
C GLY A 162 2.89 15.83 11.77
N ALA A 163 3.77 15.26 12.59
CA ALA A 163 5.22 15.39 12.43
C ALA A 163 5.70 14.78 11.10
N THR A 164 5.17 13.60 10.75
CA THR A 164 5.53 12.93 9.49
C THR A 164 5.06 13.74 8.28
N ALA A 165 3.88 14.38 8.34
CA ALA A 165 3.42 15.28 7.28
C ALA A 165 4.40 16.43 7.04
N VAL A 166 4.90 17.07 8.12
CA VAL A 166 5.91 18.14 8.02
C VAL A 166 7.18 17.65 7.34
N PHE A 167 7.69 16.49 7.75
CA PHE A 167 8.90 15.91 7.17
C PHE A 167 8.73 15.49 5.71
N ILE A 168 7.53 15.04 5.30
CA ILE A 168 7.19 14.74 3.91
C ILE A 168 7.17 16.03 3.09
N MET A 169 6.52 17.09 3.58
CA MET A 169 6.47 18.38 2.89
C MET A 169 7.87 18.98 2.71
N GLU A 170 8.67 19.02 3.77
CA GLU A 170 10.03 19.58 3.75
C GLU A 170 10.94 18.85 2.75
N ALA A 171 10.98 17.52 2.84
CA ALA A 171 11.78 16.71 1.93
C ALA A 171 11.27 16.77 0.47
N GLY A 172 9.95 16.80 0.27
CA GLY A 172 9.35 16.92 -1.06
C GLY A 172 9.67 18.25 -1.74
N MET A 173 9.57 19.36 -1.00
CA MET A 173 9.93 20.68 -1.54
C MET A 173 11.41 20.75 -1.96
N ALA A 174 12.30 20.07 -1.23
CA ALA A 174 13.72 20.01 -1.58
C ALA A 174 13.96 19.28 -2.92
N LEU A 175 13.08 18.38 -3.33
CA LEU A 175 13.12 17.66 -4.61
C LEU A 175 12.36 18.38 -5.74
N GLY A 176 11.58 19.43 -5.42
CA GLY A 176 10.69 20.13 -6.36
C GLY A 176 9.25 19.62 -6.35
N VAL A 177 8.90 18.68 -5.48
CA VAL A 177 7.51 18.24 -5.30
C VAL A 177 6.71 19.37 -4.66
N SER A 178 5.61 19.75 -5.30
CA SER A 178 4.68 20.78 -4.82
C SER A 178 3.42 20.14 -4.22
N PHE A 179 2.74 20.91 -3.36
CA PHE A 179 1.53 20.44 -2.67
C PHE A 179 0.34 21.34 -3.01
N ALA A 180 -0.83 20.71 -3.15
CA ALA A 180 -2.13 21.38 -3.29
C ALA A 180 -2.84 21.39 -1.94
N ASN A 181 -3.27 20.23 -1.45
CA ASN A 181 -3.92 20.11 -0.17
C ASN A 181 -3.09 19.26 0.80
N VAL A 182 -3.16 19.59 2.08
CA VAL A 182 -2.56 18.79 3.15
C VAL A 182 -3.58 18.64 4.27
N PHE A 183 -3.88 17.41 4.64
CA PHE A 183 -4.76 17.08 5.74
C PHE A 183 -4.00 16.23 6.76
N SER A 184 -3.84 16.76 7.98
CA SER A 184 -3.32 15.98 9.10
C SER A 184 -4.50 15.52 9.94
N VAL A 185 -4.86 14.24 9.85
CA VAL A 185 -6.06 13.72 10.53
C VAL A 185 -5.84 13.37 12.00
N GLY A 186 -4.58 13.32 12.47
CA GLY A 186 -4.24 13.02 13.87
C GLY A 186 -4.88 11.71 14.34
N ASN A 187 -5.58 11.75 15.49
CA ASN A 187 -6.31 10.59 16.03
C ASN A 187 -7.48 10.12 15.14
N ALA A 188 -7.88 10.92 14.15
CA ALA A 188 -9.00 10.63 13.25
C ALA A 188 -10.31 10.25 14.00
N ALA A 189 -10.65 11.01 15.04
CA ALA A 189 -11.78 10.68 15.92
C ALA A 189 -13.13 10.62 15.18
N GLN A 190 -13.32 11.42 14.11
CA GLN A 190 -14.50 11.38 13.24
C GLN A 190 -14.11 11.21 11.76
N THR A 191 -13.16 12.01 11.27
CA THR A 191 -12.76 12.02 9.86
C THR A 191 -11.36 11.41 9.72
N GLY A 192 -11.29 10.25 9.09
CA GLY A 192 -10.05 9.55 8.76
C GLY A 192 -9.57 9.82 7.33
N VAL A 193 -8.50 9.12 6.95
CA VAL A 193 -7.94 9.18 5.59
C VAL A 193 -8.97 8.71 4.56
N GLU A 194 -9.74 7.67 4.90
CA GLU A 194 -10.77 7.07 4.05
C GLU A 194 -11.92 8.03 3.75
N ASP A 195 -12.28 8.88 4.72
CA ASP A 195 -13.35 9.86 4.57
C ASP A 195 -12.94 11.03 3.66
N ILE A 196 -11.66 11.41 3.73
CA ILE A 196 -11.11 12.43 2.83
C ILE A 196 -11.02 11.87 1.40
N LEU A 197 -10.58 10.62 1.23
CA LEU A 197 -10.57 9.96 -0.08
C LEU A 197 -11.97 9.79 -0.67
N GLU A 198 -12.98 9.43 0.15
CA GLU A 198 -14.38 9.37 -0.26
C GLU A 198 -14.83 10.72 -0.82
N TYR A 199 -14.61 11.81 -0.09
CA TYR A 199 -14.96 13.15 -0.55
C TYR A 199 -14.25 13.52 -1.86
N MET A 200 -12.93 13.23 -1.94
CA MET A 200 -12.16 13.49 -3.15
C MET A 200 -12.68 12.68 -4.34
N ASP A 201 -13.02 11.40 -4.14
CA ASP A 201 -13.55 10.54 -5.18
C ASP A 201 -14.92 11.00 -5.72
N GLU A 202 -15.82 11.36 -4.81
CA GLU A 202 -17.18 11.81 -5.16
C GLU A 202 -17.19 13.15 -5.94
N ASN A 203 -16.18 14.00 -5.70
CA ASN A 203 -16.10 15.32 -6.31
C ASN A 203 -14.99 15.43 -7.37
N PHE A 204 -14.32 14.32 -7.73
CA PHE A 204 -13.11 14.32 -8.56
C PHE A 204 -13.35 14.77 -10.00
N ASN A 205 -12.54 15.75 -10.43
CA ASN A 205 -12.43 16.20 -11.81
C ASN A 205 -10.96 16.16 -12.26
N ALA A 206 -10.61 15.22 -13.15
CA ALA A 206 -9.23 15.00 -13.59
C ALA A 206 -8.56 16.21 -14.29
N GLU A 207 -9.33 17.14 -14.83
CA GLU A 207 -8.79 18.35 -15.50
C GLU A 207 -8.40 19.44 -14.50
N LYS A 208 -9.10 19.49 -13.34
CA LYS A 208 -8.96 20.56 -12.36
C LYS A 208 -8.20 20.14 -11.11
N ASP A 209 -8.50 18.95 -10.60
CA ASP A 209 -8.00 18.50 -9.30
C ASP A 209 -6.57 17.95 -9.38
N PRO A 210 -5.83 17.95 -8.27
CA PRO A 210 -4.56 17.26 -8.14
C PRO A 210 -4.69 15.78 -8.50
N LEU A 211 -3.83 15.27 -9.37
CA LEU A 211 -3.87 13.86 -9.76
C LEU A 211 -3.15 12.96 -8.75
N VAL A 212 -2.17 13.47 -8.02
CA VAL A 212 -1.31 12.69 -7.12
C VAL A 212 -1.81 12.78 -5.69
N LYS A 213 -2.08 11.64 -5.07
CA LYS A 213 -2.48 11.52 -3.66
C LYS A 213 -1.41 10.76 -2.88
N LEU A 214 -0.89 11.35 -1.82
CA LEU A 214 0.11 10.76 -0.94
C LEU A 214 -0.53 10.46 0.42
N LEU A 215 -0.41 9.22 0.86
CA LEU A 215 -1.02 8.78 2.11
C LEU A 215 0.04 8.34 3.10
N TYR A 216 -0.10 8.78 4.35
CA TYR A 216 0.62 8.21 5.48
C TYR A 216 -0.39 7.67 6.49
N LEU A 217 -0.44 6.35 6.65
CA LEU A 217 -1.44 5.63 7.40
C LEU A 217 -0.83 4.98 8.65
N GLU A 218 -1.30 5.35 9.83
CA GLU A 218 -0.97 4.63 11.08
C GLU A 218 -1.99 3.53 11.36
N THR A 219 -3.26 3.79 11.08
CA THR A 219 -4.38 2.84 11.15
C THR A 219 -5.21 2.92 9.89
N ILE A 220 -5.95 1.86 9.57
CA ILE A 220 -6.97 1.82 8.52
C ILE A 220 -8.27 1.42 9.22
N SER A 221 -9.12 2.40 9.49
CA SER A 221 -10.35 2.19 10.26
C SER A 221 -11.45 1.53 9.42
N ASN A 222 -11.50 1.85 8.12
CA ASN A 222 -12.45 1.28 7.19
C ASN A 222 -11.77 0.84 5.89
N PRO A 223 -11.18 -0.39 5.87
CA PRO A 223 -10.49 -0.91 4.70
C PRO A 223 -11.34 -0.99 3.43
N GLN A 224 -12.64 -1.28 3.57
CA GLN A 224 -13.57 -1.36 2.45
C GLN A 224 -13.80 0.00 1.80
N LYS A 225 -13.94 1.06 2.62
CA LYS A 225 -14.05 2.43 2.14
C LYS A 225 -12.76 2.86 1.44
N LEU A 226 -11.61 2.57 2.03
CA LEU A 226 -10.30 2.84 1.41
C LEU A 226 -10.19 2.16 0.04
N LEU A 227 -10.47 0.86 -0.03
CA LEU A 227 -10.44 0.08 -1.27
C LEU A 227 -11.35 0.69 -2.34
N LYS A 228 -12.61 0.95 -1.99
CA LYS A 228 -13.62 1.48 -2.91
C LYS A 228 -13.20 2.81 -3.52
N HIS A 229 -12.86 3.78 -2.67
CA HIS A 229 -12.64 5.15 -3.12
C HIS A 229 -11.25 5.35 -3.73
N ALA A 230 -10.21 4.65 -3.24
CA ALA A 230 -8.91 4.67 -3.88
C ALA A 230 -8.95 4.03 -5.28
N SER A 231 -9.59 2.84 -5.42
CA SER A 231 -9.76 2.18 -6.73
C SER A 231 -10.55 3.06 -7.71
N SER A 232 -11.60 3.71 -7.24
CA SER A 232 -12.41 4.62 -8.07
C SER A 232 -11.61 5.83 -8.54
N LEU A 233 -10.87 6.50 -7.64
CA LEU A 233 -9.99 7.62 -7.97
C LEU A 233 -8.94 7.23 -9.02
N ILE A 234 -8.29 6.07 -8.85
CA ILE A 234 -7.26 5.60 -9.79
C ILE A 234 -7.88 5.32 -11.16
N LYS A 235 -9.06 4.71 -11.23
CA LYS A 235 -9.80 4.51 -12.49
C LYS A 235 -10.17 5.82 -13.18
N LYS A 236 -10.40 6.88 -12.42
CA LYS A 236 -10.65 8.23 -12.92
C LYS A 236 -9.37 9.00 -13.33
N GLY A 237 -8.19 8.38 -13.18
CA GLY A 237 -6.89 8.93 -13.59
C GLY A 237 -6.02 9.49 -12.45
N ALA A 238 -6.45 9.41 -11.19
CA ALA A 238 -5.59 9.73 -10.07
C ALA A 238 -4.48 8.67 -9.89
N LYS A 239 -3.42 9.05 -9.17
CA LYS A 239 -2.29 8.18 -8.83
C LYS A 239 -2.09 8.25 -7.32
N ILE A 240 -2.07 7.10 -6.66
CA ILE A 240 -2.01 7.04 -5.20
C ILE A 240 -0.78 6.26 -4.75
N ALA A 241 0.00 6.84 -3.84
CA ALA A 241 1.09 6.17 -3.15
C ALA A 241 0.89 6.28 -1.64
N ALA A 242 1.24 5.23 -0.91
CA ALA A 242 0.99 5.16 0.52
C ALA A 242 2.12 4.50 1.31
N ILE A 243 2.37 5.05 2.50
CA ILE A 243 3.11 4.40 3.58
C ILE A 243 2.11 3.89 4.60
N LYS A 244 2.25 2.61 5.02
CA LYS A 244 1.58 2.09 6.21
C LYS A 244 2.63 1.89 7.31
N ALA A 245 2.48 2.62 8.41
CA ALA A 245 3.34 2.46 9.58
C ALA A 245 3.06 1.12 10.29
N GLY A 246 4.08 0.53 10.93
CA GLY A 246 3.92 -0.70 11.69
C GLY A 246 3.89 -1.97 10.82
N SER A 247 4.81 -2.08 9.86
CA SER A 247 4.94 -3.25 8.96
C SER A 247 5.65 -4.46 9.57
N THR A 248 6.27 -4.32 10.74
CA THR A 248 6.93 -5.39 11.51
C THR A 248 6.29 -5.55 12.87
N ALA A 249 6.55 -6.66 13.56
CA ALA A 249 6.03 -6.87 14.92
C ALA A 249 6.48 -5.75 15.88
N GLU A 250 7.72 -5.28 15.77
CA GLU A 250 8.25 -4.17 16.56
C GLU A 250 7.58 -2.85 16.19
N GLY A 251 7.47 -2.59 14.89
CA GLY A 251 6.80 -1.39 14.37
C GLY A 251 5.30 -1.37 14.72
N SER A 252 4.63 -2.51 14.66
CA SER A 252 3.23 -2.66 15.05
C SER A 252 3.03 -2.37 16.54
N ARG A 253 3.89 -2.90 17.42
CA ARG A 253 3.85 -2.56 18.87
C ARG A 253 4.06 -1.06 19.11
N ALA A 254 5.01 -0.44 18.37
CA ALA A 254 5.26 0.99 18.48
C ALA A 254 4.05 1.81 18.00
N ALA A 255 3.45 1.46 16.86
CA ALA A 255 2.26 2.11 16.33
C ALA A 255 1.05 1.97 17.28
N THR A 256 0.79 0.77 17.80
CA THR A 256 -0.28 0.52 18.80
C THR A 256 -0.08 1.33 20.07
N SER A 257 1.15 1.43 20.57
CA SER A 257 1.47 2.24 21.74
C SER A 257 1.27 3.75 21.51
N HIS A 258 1.45 4.20 20.28
CA HIS A 258 1.30 5.61 19.89
C HIS A 258 -0.16 5.99 19.61
N THR A 259 -0.93 5.11 18.95
CA THR A 259 -2.30 5.41 18.50
C THR A 259 -3.38 4.81 19.38
N GLY A 260 -3.04 3.82 20.22
CA GLY A 260 -4.01 3.04 21.00
C GLY A 260 -4.85 2.05 20.17
N ALA A 261 -4.60 1.93 18.86
CA ALA A 261 -5.32 1.02 17.97
C ALA A 261 -4.43 -0.17 17.56
N ILE A 262 -5.04 -1.35 17.38
CA ILE A 262 -4.34 -2.56 16.88
C ILE A 262 -3.97 -2.36 15.42
N ALA A 263 -2.69 -2.54 15.08
CA ALA A 263 -2.21 -2.44 13.72
C ALA A 263 -2.56 -3.72 12.94
N SER A 264 -3.07 -3.55 11.71
CA SER A 264 -3.32 -4.67 10.78
C SER A 264 -2.01 -5.27 10.26
N SER A 265 -2.03 -6.54 9.85
CA SER A 265 -0.85 -7.21 9.30
C SER A 265 -0.37 -6.52 8.01
N ASP A 266 0.95 -6.44 7.83
CA ASP A 266 1.54 -5.83 6.62
C ASP A 266 1.13 -6.57 5.34
N MET A 267 0.97 -7.88 5.42
CA MET A 267 0.57 -8.72 4.29
C MET A 267 -0.84 -8.39 3.81
N THR A 268 -1.81 -8.25 4.73
CA THR A 268 -3.20 -7.86 4.40
C THR A 268 -3.26 -6.44 3.83
N VAL A 269 -2.49 -5.50 4.40
CA VAL A 269 -2.43 -4.12 3.89
C VAL A 269 -1.83 -4.07 2.48
N ARG A 270 -0.76 -4.83 2.20
CA ARG A 270 -0.20 -4.94 0.85
C ARG A 270 -1.19 -5.55 -0.14
N ALA A 271 -1.94 -6.57 0.27
CA ALA A 271 -3.00 -7.15 -0.56
C ALA A 271 -4.10 -6.12 -0.87
N LEU A 272 -4.52 -5.32 0.13
CA LEU A 272 -5.46 -4.21 -0.05
C LEU A 272 -4.92 -3.17 -1.04
N PHE A 273 -3.66 -2.72 -0.87
CA PHE A 273 -3.07 -1.71 -1.72
C PHE A 273 -2.91 -2.20 -3.16
N ASN A 274 -2.44 -3.43 -3.35
CA ASN A 274 -2.35 -4.05 -4.68
C ASN A 274 -3.72 -4.10 -5.35
N LYS A 275 -4.77 -4.52 -4.63
CA LYS A 275 -6.13 -4.58 -5.15
C LYS A 275 -6.68 -3.19 -5.49
N ALA A 276 -6.35 -2.19 -4.71
CA ALA A 276 -6.75 -0.81 -4.92
C ALA A 276 -5.95 -0.09 -6.02
N GLY A 277 -4.78 -0.61 -6.42
CA GLY A 277 -3.85 0.07 -7.32
C GLY A 277 -2.98 1.12 -6.62
N ILE A 278 -2.85 1.06 -5.29
CA ILE A 278 -2.02 1.97 -4.49
C ILE A 278 -0.58 1.49 -4.50
N VAL A 279 0.36 2.36 -4.85
CA VAL A 279 1.79 2.04 -4.75
C VAL A 279 2.21 2.03 -3.28
N TYR A 280 2.61 0.85 -2.78
CA TYR A 280 3.12 0.70 -1.42
C TYR A 280 4.54 1.25 -1.32
N CYS A 281 4.78 2.12 -0.33
CA CYS A 281 6.08 2.69 -0.01
C CYS A 281 6.47 2.36 1.43
N SER A 282 7.72 1.97 1.64
CA SER A 282 8.26 1.59 2.96
C SER A 282 8.91 2.75 3.71
N SER A 283 9.18 3.87 3.01
CA SER A 283 9.86 5.04 3.55
C SER A 283 9.35 6.34 2.93
N ARG A 284 9.66 7.47 3.58
CA ARG A 284 9.40 8.81 3.03
C ARG A 284 10.13 9.06 1.72
N GLU A 285 11.36 8.55 1.59
CA GLU A 285 12.15 8.64 0.37
C GLU A 285 11.45 7.92 -0.80
N GLU A 286 10.97 6.70 -0.58
CA GLU A 286 10.21 5.96 -1.59
C GLU A 286 8.91 6.68 -1.95
N LEU A 287 8.14 7.16 -0.96
CA LEU A 287 6.90 7.90 -1.19
C LEU A 287 7.13 9.13 -2.08
N LEU A 288 8.15 9.92 -1.79
CA LEU A 288 8.47 11.12 -2.55
C LEU A 288 9.07 10.81 -3.93
N SER A 289 9.83 9.74 -4.04
CA SER A 289 10.35 9.29 -5.33
C SER A 289 9.25 8.77 -6.24
N VAL A 290 8.28 8.03 -5.70
CA VAL A 290 7.06 7.62 -6.43
C VAL A 290 6.21 8.83 -6.78
N ALA A 291 6.02 9.79 -5.86
CA ALA A 291 5.35 11.06 -6.16
C ALA A 291 6.03 11.80 -7.30
N SER A 292 7.35 11.80 -7.34
CA SER A 292 8.15 12.41 -8.40
C SER A 292 7.90 11.73 -9.75
N ILE A 293 7.83 10.38 -9.80
CA ILE A 293 7.44 9.65 -11.02
C ILE A 293 6.03 10.05 -11.47
N PHE A 294 5.10 10.16 -10.54
CA PHE A 294 3.70 10.48 -10.83
C PHE A 294 3.48 11.88 -11.43
N ASN A 295 4.38 12.80 -11.16
CA ASN A 295 4.34 14.15 -11.74
C ASN A 295 4.87 14.22 -13.19
N TYR A 296 5.54 13.16 -13.65
CA TYR A 296 5.92 13.02 -15.04
C TYR A 296 4.87 12.28 -15.87
N ARG A 297 5.04 12.27 -17.20
CA ARG A 297 4.17 11.50 -18.09
C ARG A 297 4.19 10.02 -17.71
N LYS A 298 3.07 9.33 -17.87
CA LYS A 298 2.94 7.91 -17.55
C LYS A 298 3.91 7.09 -18.39
N LEU A 299 4.59 6.14 -17.75
CA LEU A 299 5.36 5.10 -18.44
C LEU A 299 4.39 4.05 -18.96
N GLU A 300 4.26 3.93 -20.28
CA GLU A 300 3.31 2.99 -20.91
C GLU A 300 3.95 1.67 -21.32
N GLY A 301 5.27 1.57 -21.29
CA GLY A 301 6.02 0.37 -21.62
C GLY A 301 7.03 0.02 -20.53
N LYS A 302 8.00 -0.80 -20.85
CA LYS A 302 9.03 -1.27 -19.91
C LYS A 302 10.47 -1.02 -20.36
N ASN A 303 10.65 -0.44 -21.55
CA ASN A 303 11.95 -0.28 -22.19
C ASN A 303 12.50 1.12 -21.94
N ILE A 304 13.58 1.23 -21.18
CA ILE A 304 14.15 2.50 -20.76
C ILE A 304 15.47 2.74 -21.48
N ALA A 305 15.64 3.90 -22.11
CA ALA A 305 16.94 4.39 -22.53
C ALA A 305 17.61 5.11 -21.33
N ILE A 306 18.83 4.73 -21.02
CA ILE A 306 19.68 5.43 -20.05
C ILE A 306 20.61 6.34 -20.83
N ILE A 307 20.55 7.64 -20.60
CA ILE A 307 21.39 8.66 -21.22
C ILE A 307 22.29 9.25 -20.14
N THR A 308 23.60 9.16 -20.30
CA THR A 308 24.53 9.58 -19.26
C THR A 308 25.85 10.09 -19.80
N HIS A 309 26.52 10.90 -18.99
CA HIS A 309 27.95 11.24 -19.18
C HIS A 309 28.86 10.50 -18.18
N ALA A 310 28.28 9.61 -17.35
CA ALA A 310 28.96 8.91 -16.26
C ALA A 310 28.58 7.42 -16.27
N GLY A 311 29.42 6.59 -16.88
CA GLY A 311 29.12 5.18 -17.12
C GLY A 311 28.81 4.38 -15.86
N GLY A 312 29.47 4.67 -14.72
CA GLY A 312 29.23 3.98 -13.45
C GLY A 312 27.79 4.09 -12.94
N SER A 313 27.22 5.27 -12.96
CA SER A 313 25.82 5.52 -12.60
C SER A 313 24.85 4.78 -13.53
N ALA A 314 25.14 4.73 -14.82
CA ALA A 314 24.32 4.00 -15.78
C ALA A 314 24.26 2.50 -15.49
N VAL A 315 25.38 1.89 -15.08
CA VAL A 315 25.43 0.46 -14.70
C VAL A 315 24.53 0.20 -13.49
N MET A 316 24.64 1.02 -12.43
CA MET A 316 23.81 0.86 -11.23
C MET A 316 22.31 1.01 -11.55
N LEU A 317 21.96 1.98 -12.38
CA LEU A 317 20.55 2.17 -12.80
C LEU A 317 20.06 0.99 -13.64
N ALA A 318 20.85 0.51 -14.61
CA ALA A 318 20.49 -0.63 -15.45
C ALA A 318 20.24 -1.90 -14.63
N ASP A 319 21.09 -2.16 -13.63
CA ASP A 319 20.91 -3.28 -12.71
C ASP A 319 19.61 -3.17 -11.92
N GLU A 320 19.31 -1.99 -11.39
CA GLU A 320 18.10 -1.77 -10.59
C GLU A 320 16.81 -1.86 -11.42
N LEU A 321 16.79 -1.27 -12.61
CA LEU A 321 15.67 -1.40 -13.55
C LEU A 321 15.42 -2.87 -13.92
N SER A 322 16.49 -3.62 -14.22
CA SER A 322 16.39 -5.03 -14.60
C SER A 322 15.87 -5.91 -13.46
N LYS A 323 16.33 -5.71 -12.22
CA LYS A 323 15.81 -6.38 -11.02
C LYS A 323 14.32 -6.04 -10.80
N GLY A 324 13.94 -4.83 -11.17
CA GLY A 324 12.56 -4.34 -11.12
C GLY A 324 11.63 -4.90 -12.18
N GLY A 325 12.13 -5.59 -13.21
CA GLY A 325 11.36 -6.13 -14.33
C GLY A 325 11.24 -5.18 -15.53
N LEU A 326 11.83 -3.98 -15.43
CA LEU A 326 12.03 -3.07 -16.54
C LEU A 326 13.19 -3.55 -17.43
N LYS A 327 13.31 -3.01 -18.63
CA LYS A 327 14.34 -3.41 -19.60
C LYS A 327 15.18 -2.22 -20.04
N VAL A 328 16.44 -2.48 -20.29
CA VAL A 328 17.37 -1.56 -20.93
C VAL A 328 17.79 -2.22 -22.27
N PRO A 329 16.94 -2.13 -23.34
CA PRO A 329 17.18 -2.85 -24.58
C PRO A 329 18.38 -2.28 -25.32
N GLU A 330 19.13 -3.15 -26.00
CA GLU A 330 20.22 -2.74 -26.88
C GLU A 330 19.69 -1.87 -28.03
N ILE A 331 20.40 -0.79 -28.29
CA ILE A 331 20.15 0.12 -29.42
C ILE A 331 21.22 -0.14 -30.49
N SER A 332 20.81 -0.48 -31.71
CA SER A 332 21.66 -0.82 -32.82
C SER A 332 21.02 -0.42 -34.16
N GLY A 333 21.75 -0.60 -35.25
CA GLY A 333 21.25 -0.33 -36.61
C GLY A 333 21.63 1.06 -37.16
N LEU A 334 21.06 1.42 -38.30
CA LEU A 334 21.47 2.61 -39.07
C LEU A 334 21.29 3.92 -38.28
N ASP A 335 20.22 4.05 -37.54
CA ASP A 335 19.97 5.27 -36.76
C ASP A 335 20.96 5.37 -35.57
N ALA A 336 21.37 4.26 -34.94
CA ALA A 336 22.41 4.25 -33.91
C ALA A 336 23.78 4.68 -34.52
N GLU A 337 24.15 4.12 -35.64
CA GLU A 337 25.38 4.52 -36.35
C GLU A 337 25.36 6.00 -36.74
N LYS A 338 24.21 6.50 -37.21
CA LYS A 338 24.03 7.91 -37.51
C LYS A 338 24.11 8.79 -36.26
N LEU A 339 23.47 8.41 -35.15
CA LEU A 339 23.58 9.13 -33.87
C LEU A 339 25.05 9.25 -33.46
N LYS A 340 25.82 8.17 -33.59
CA LYS A 340 27.24 8.13 -33.20
C LYS A 340 28.08 9.20 -33.94
N THR A 341 27.70 9.59 -35.16
CA THR A 341 28.41 10.64 -35.93
C THR A 341 28.28 12.05 -35.33
N PHE A 342 27.29 12.28 -34.48
CA PHE A 342 27.09 13.56 -33.77
C PHE A 342 27.78 13.61 -32.42
N LEU A 343 28.31 12.48 -31.94
CA LEU A 343 28.93 12.37 -30.65
C LEU A 343 30.46 12.34 -30.73
N TYR A 344 31.13 12.62 -29.62
CA TYR A 344 32.58 12.56 -29.60
C TYR A 344 33.10 11.11 -29.77
N PRO A 345 34.27 10.93 -30.39
CA PRO A 345 34.93 9.62 -30.43
C PRO A 345 35.08 9.01 -29.04
N GLY A 346 34.69 7.75 -28.88
CA GLY A 346 34.66 7.06 -27.60
C GLY A 346 33.27 6.98 -26.97
N SER A 347 32.29 7.73 -27.43
CA SER A 347 30.90 7.63 -27.00
C SER A 347 30.29 6.28 -27.37
N SER A 348 29.38 5.78 -26.51
CA SER A 348 28.56 4.57 -26.74
C SER A 348 27.12 4.96 -27.04
N VAL A 349 26.51 4.30 -28.02
CA VAL A 349 25.08 4.48 -28.36
C VAL A 349 24.26 3.21 -28.12
N ALA A 350 24.86 2.17 -27.54
CA ALA A 350 24.24 0.85 -27.41
C ALA A 350 23.16 0.72 -26.32
N ASN A 351 22.93 1.73 -25.52
CA ASN A 351 22.11 1.75 -24.31
C ASN A 351 22.69 0.85 -23.18
N PRO A 352 23.25 1.49 -22.12
CA PRO A 352 23.28 2.94 -21.87
C PRO A 352 23.99 3.75 -22.95
N ILE A 353 23.40 4.92 -23.30
CA ILE A 353 24.02 5.89 -24.19
C ILE A 353 24.97 6.75 -23.36
N ASP A 354 26.27 6.49 -23.47
CA ASP A 354 27.33 7.24 -22.77
C ASP A 354 27.98 8.22 -23.75
N PHE A 355 27.74 9.52 -23.55
CA PHE A 355 28.28 10.59 -24.41
C PHE A 355 29.44 11.34 -23.76
N LEU A 356 30.11 10.69 -22.80
CA LEU A 356 31.34 11.10 -22.14
C LEU A 356 31.18 12.32 -21.19
N ALA A 357 32.12 12.48 -20.24
CA ALA A 357 32.12 13.59 -19.29
C ALA A 357 32.27 14.98 -19.95
N THR A 358 32.73 15.05 -21.19
CA THR A 358 32.85 16.27 -21.99
C THR A 358 31.66 16.51 -22.91
N GLY A 359 30.62 15.67 -22.80
CA GLY A 359 29.40 15.78 -23.61
C GLY A 359 28.70 17.14 -23.47
N THR A 360 28.19 17.65 -24.57
CA THR A 360 27.60 18.99 -24.63
C THR A 360 26.07 18.97 -24.50
N ALA A 361 25.49 20.14 -24.18
CA ALA A 361 24.05 20.34 -24.20
C ALA A 361 23.39 20.00 -25.56
N GLU A 362 24.06 20.35 -26.67
CA GLU A 362 23.60 20.02 -28.02
C GLU A 362 23.56 18.52 -28.25
N GLN A 363 24.61 17.80 -27.85
CA GLN A 363 24.65 16.33 -27.95
C GLN A 363 23.54 15.67 -27.14
N LEU A 364 23.29 16.12 -25.89
CA LEU A 364 22.17 15.65 -25.10
C LEU A 364 20.84 15.85 -25.85
N GLY A 365 20.63 17.05 -26.42
CA GLY A 365 19.42 17.34 -27.17
C GLY A 365 19.22 16.39 -28.36
N ILE A 366 20.26 16.13 -29.13
CA ILE A 366 20.25 15.19 -30.27
C ILE A 366 19.95 13.74 -29.78
N ILE A 367 20.58 13.28 -28.73
CA ILE A 367 20.34 11.93 -28.17
C ILE A 367 18.87 11.77 -27.77
N ILE A 368 18.29 12.75 -27.04
CA ILE A 368 16.88 12.72 -26.64
C ILE A 368 15.97 12.68 -27.88
N ASP A 369 16.25 13.48 -28.92
CA ASP A 369 15.47 13.47 -30.17
C ASP A 369 15.52 12.12 -30.90
N TYR A 370 16.66 11.44 -30.87
CA TYR A 370 16.76 10.08 -31.42
C TYR A 370 15.96 9.08 -30.59
N CYS A 371 16.01 9.15 -29.27
CA CYS A 371 15.20 8.31 -28.39
C CYS A 371 13.70 8.58 -28.55
N GLU A 372 13.30 9.84 -28.77
CA GLU A 372 11.91 10.22 -29.01
C GLU A 372 11.38 9.71 -30.37
N HIS A 373 12.15 9.87 -31.45
CA HIS A 373 11.63 9.77 -32.82
C HIS A 373 12.21 8.65 -33.68
N LYS A 374 13.31 7.98 -33.26
CA LYS A 374 14.03 7.01 -34.09
C LYS A 374 14.13 5.62 -33.43
N PHE A 375 14.11 5.54 -32.10
CA PHE A 375 14.21 4.28 -31.40
C PHE A 375 12.83 3.84 -30.90
N ASP A 376 12.08 3.17 -31.78
CA ASP A 376 10.70 2.73 -31.51
C ASP A 376 10.61 1.70 -30.36
N ASN A 377 11.73 1.02 -30.07
CA ASN A 377 11.83 0.07 -28.96
C ASN A 377 12.11 0.72 -27.60
N ILE A 378 12.12 2.05 -27.50
CA ILE A 378 12.28 2.81 -26.25
C ILE A 378 10.94 3.43 -25.86
N ASP A 379 10.54 3.22 -24.61
CA ASP A 379 9.28 3.74 -24.05
C ASP A 379 9.49 4.98 -23.18
N ALA A 380 10.68 5.12 -22.57
CA ALA A 380 11.03 6.26 -21.71
C ALA A 380 12.55 6.48 -21.66
N MET A 381 12.95 7.62 -21.13
CA MET A 381 14.35 8.01 -20.96
C MET A 381 14.67 8.34 -19.52
N ALA A 382 15.80 7.83 -18.99
CA ALA A 382 16.41 8.28 -17.76
C ALA A 382 17.69 9.05 -18.09
N VAL A 383 17.72 10.35 -17.79
CA VAL A 383 18.85 11.23 -18.09
C VAL A 383 19.64 11.47 -16.81
N VAL A 384 20.83 10.88 -16.73
CA VAL A 384 21.73 11.01 -15.57
C VAL A 384 22.84 12.00 -15.93
N PHE A 385 22.77 13.21 -15.37
CA PHE A 385 23.77 14.25 -15.68
C PHE A 385 24.15 15.06 -14.44
N GLY A 386 25.35 14.82 -13.93
CA GLY A 386 25.97 15.60 -12.86
C GLY A 386 26.95 16.67 -13.37
N SER A 387 27.55 17.43 -12.47
CA SER A 387 28.62 18.34 -12.81
C SER A 387 29.97 17.60 -12.78
N PRO A 388 30.71 17.57 -13.90
CA PRO A 388 32.05 17.01 -13.91
C PRO A 388 33.08 17.96 -13.24
N GLY A 389 32.68 19.16 -12.80
CA GLY A 389 33.55 20.17 -12.22
C GLY A 389 34.45 20.88 -13.25
N LEU A 390 34.25 20.62 -14.53
CA LEU A 390 35.06 21.16 -15.62
C LEU A 390 34.42 22.35 -16.34
N PHE A 391 33.11 22.44 -16.33
CA PHE A 391 32.30 23.48 -16.97
C PHE A 391 30.94 23.61 -16.28
N ASP A 392 30.27 24.72 -16.56
CA ASP A 392 28.92 25.02 -16.08
C ASP A 392 27.89 24.11 -16.78
N VAL A 393 27.00 23.52 -15.98
CA VAL A 393 25.97 22.60 -16.46
C VAL A 393 24.61 23.27 -16.77
N GLU A 394 24.52 24.59 -16.62
CA GLU A 394 23.27 25.35 -16.82
C GLU A 394 22.67 25.11 -18.20
N ASN A 395 23.49 25.13 -19.25
CA ASN A 395 23.04 24.91 -20.62
C ASN A 395 22.47 23.49 -20.81
N VAL A 396 23.06 22.48 -20.16
CA VAL A 396 22.58 21.09 -20.19
C VAL A 396 21.22 20.97 -19.53
N TYR A 397 21.06 21.57 -18.34
CA TYR A 397 19.78 21.55 -17.62
C TYR A 397 18.69 22.38 -18.33
N ASN A 398 19.07 23.44 -19.05
CA ASN A 398 18.15 24.20 -19.88
C ASN A 398 17.64 23.37 -21.06
N VAL A 399 18.50 22.65 -21.78
CA VAL A 399 18.09 21.72 -22.85
C VAL A 399 17.18 20.63 -22.29
N LEU A 400 17.55 20.02 -21.16
CA LEU A 400 16.73 19.00 -20.51
C LEU A 400 15.35 19.56 -20.13
N SER A 401 15.29 20.78 -19.60
CA SER A 401 14.04 21.48 -19.26
C SER A 401 13.12 21.61 -20.50
N VAL A 402 13.65 22.06 -21.63
CA VAL A 402 12.89 22.18 -22.88
C VAL A 402 12.40 20.80 -23.36
N LYS A 403 13.27 19.77 -23.31
CA LYS A 403 12.91 18.41 -23.75
C LYS A 403 11.82 17.77 -22.88
N LEU A 404 11.82 18.01 -21.59
CA LEU A 404 10.76 17.59 -20.67
C LEU A 404 9.37 18.13 -21.06
N GLU A 405 9.31 19.32 -21.62
CA GLU A 405 8.06 19.95 -22.04
C GLU A 405 7.53 19.40 -23.37
N ILE A 406 8.45 19.17 -24.34
CA ILE A 406 8.05 18.88 -25.73
C ILE A 406 8.00 17.38 -26.08
N CYS A 407 8.77 16.50 -25.42
CA CYS A 407 8.78 15.07 -25.70
C CYS A 407 7.52 14.38 -25.23
N ASN A 408 7.04 13.39 -25.98
CA ASN A 408 5.89 12.56 -25.62
C ASN A 408 6.31 11.41 -24.71
N LYS A 409 7.46 10.78 -24.96
CA LYS A 409 8.02 9.77 -24.07
C LYS A 409 8.45 10.42 -22.76
N PRO A 410 8.14 9.82 -21.60
CA PRO A 410 8.57 10.36 -20.31
C PRO A 410 10.09 10.41 -20.20
N ILE A 411 10.58 11.50 -19.62
CA ILE A 411 11.99 11.71 -19.30
C ILE A 411 12.10 11.86 -17.79
N PHE A 412 13.00 11.11 -17.16
CA PHE A 412 13.26 11.16 -15.73
C PHE A 412 14.65 11.74 -15.48
N PRO A 413 14.76 13.00 -15.00
CA PRO A 413 16.04 13.65 -14.77
C PRO A 413 16.68 13.19 -13.46
N VAL A 414 17.91 12.72 -13.51
CA VAL A 414 18.76 12.41 -12.37
C VAL A 414 19.92 13.40 -12.36
N LEU A 415 19.86 14.36 -11.42
CA LEU A 415 20.86 15.42 -11.30
C LEU A 415 21.56 15.28 -9.93
N PRO A 416 22.60 14.40 -9.84
CA PRO A 416 23.18 13.99 -8.57
C PRO A 416 24.11 15.04 -7.93
N SER A 417 24.52 16.06 -8.68
CA SER A 417 25.50 17.05 -8.20
C SER A 417 24.89 18.15 -7.34
N VAL A 418 24.16 17.77 -6.28
CA VAL A 418 23.38 18.68 -5.40
C VAL A 418 24.26 19.72 -4.67
N VAL A 419 25.57 19.53 -4.59
CA VAL A 419 26.52 20.47 -4.01
C VAL A 419 27.16 21.35 -5.08
N ASN A 420 27.79 20.71 -6.11
CA ASN A 420 28.54 21.45 -7.12
C ASN A 420 27.66 22.21 -8.14
N ALA A 421 26.44 21.73 -8.39
CA ALA A 421 25.46 22.37 -9.27
C ALA A 421 24.20 22.80 -8.53
N GLN A 422 24.34 23.20 -7.25
CA GLN A 422 23.19 23.57 -6.40
C GLN A 422 22.35 24.70 -7.02
N ARG A 423 23.00 25.72 -7.56
CA ARG A 423 22.32 26.88 -8.17
C ARG A 423 21.53 26.47 -9.40
N GLU A 424 22.12 25.67 -10.27
CA GLU A 424 21.55 25.19 -11.53
C GLU A 424 20.38 24.24 -11.24
N ILE A 425 20.51 23.33 -10.25
CA ILE A 425 19.41 22.47 -9.80
C ILE A 425 18.28 23.34 -9.23
N GLN A 426 18.57 24.35 -8.39
CA GLN A 426 17.53 25.25 -7.89
C GLN A 426 16.84 26.02 -8.99
N SER A 427 17.55 26.43 -10.06
CA SER A 427 16.96 27.03 -11.25
C SER A 427 16.04 26.06 -11.98
N PHE A 428 16.44 24.79 -12.11
CA PHE A 428 15.66 23.72 -12.72
C PHE A 428 14.37 23.45 -11.94
N LEU A 429 14.44 23.34 -10.60
CA LEU A 429 13.27 23.15 -9.74
C LEU A 429 12.29 24.35 -9.79
N LYS A 430 12.80 25.58 -9.87
CA LYS A 430 11.97 26.80 -10.01
C LYS A 430 11.16 26.85 -11.32
N LYS A 431 11.58 26.13 -12.35
CA LYS A 431 10.82 25.96 -13.60
C LYS A 431 9.69 24.94 -13.46
N GLY A 432 9.48 24.35 -12.28
CA GLY A 432 8.44 23.37 -12.00
C GLY A 432 8.85 21.91 -12.26
N HIS A 433 10.14 21.66 -12.52
CA HIS A 433 10.64 20.29 -12.67
C HIS A 433 10.99 19.67 -11.33
N ILE A 434 11.08 18.34 -11.31
CA ILE A 434 11.44 17.55 -10.14
C ILE A 434 12.77 16.86 -10.43
N ASN A 435 13.66 16.81 -9.44
CA ASN A 435 14.95 16.16 -9.53
C ASN A 435 14.98 14.82 -8.78
N PHE A 436 15.56 13.79 -9.40
CA PHE A 436 16.00 12.58 -8.70
C PHE A 436 17.48 12.74 -8.36
N PRO A 437 17.84 12.80 -7.05
CA PRO A 437 19.25 13.01 -6.68
C PRO A 437 20.11 11.75 -6.79
N ASP A 438 19.49 10.58 -7.04
CA ASP A 438 20.15 9.28 -7.11
C ASP A 438 19.46 8.37 -8.13
N GLU A 439 20.26 7.72 -8.97
CA GLU A 439 19.77 6.85 -10.05
C GLU A 439 19.18 5.54 -9.55
N VAL A 440 19.69 4.97 -8.46
CA VAL A 440 19.16 3.72 -7.88
C VAL A 440 17.80 3.99 -7.24
N VAL A 441 17.64 5.15 -6.59
CA VAL A 441 16.35 5.59 -6.04
C VAL A 441 15.32 5.75 -7.17
N LEU A 442 15.69 6.37 -8.30
CA LEU A 442 14.82 6.42 -9.49
C LEU A 442 14.44 5.02 -9.98
N GLY A 443 15.42 4.12 -10.12
CA GLY A 443 15.20 2.75 -10.59
C GLY A 443 14.24 1.96 -9.71
N LYS A 444 14.36 2.09 -8.38
CA LYS A 444 13.45 1.48 -7.40
C LYS A 444 12.03 2.03 -7.53
N ALA A 445 11.88 3.36 -7.57
CA ALA A 445 10.57 4.00 -7.67
C ALA A 445 9.85 3.63 -8.99
N LEU A 446 10.56 3.63 -10.13
CA LEU A 446 10.02 3.17 -11.41
C LEU A 446 9.56 1.71 -11.34
N SER A 447 10.36 0.85 -10.70
CA SER A 447 10.05 -0.56 -10.54
C SER A 447 8.81 -0.79 -9.66
N GLN A 448 8.65 -0.02 -8.59
CA GLN A 448 7.47 -0.08 -7.73
C GLN A 448 6.20 0.33 -8.48
N VAL A 449 6.26 1.46 -9.20
CA VAL A 449 5.13 1.92 -10.02
C VAL A 449 4.79 0.89 -11.09
N PHE A 450 5.80 0.35 -11.79
CA PHE A 450 5.60 -0.64 -12.86
C PHE A 450 4.98 -1.95 -12.35
N LYS A 451 5.32 -2.40 -11.14
CA LYS A 451 4.82 -3.64 -10.54
C LYS A 451 3.43 -3.50 -9.91
N THR A 452 2.99 -2.29 -9.60
CA THR A 452 1.69 -2.07 -8.97
C THR A 452 0.58 -2.30 -9.99
N PRO A 453 -0.35 -3.24 -9.74
CA PRO A 453 -1.42 -3.53 -10.67
C PRO A 453 -2.43 -2.38 -10.76
N GLU A 454 -3.05 -2.21 -11.92
CA GLU A 454 -4.22 -1.34 -12.05
C GLU A 454 -5.44 -1.98 -11.36
N PRO A 455 -6.33 -1.19 -10.74
CA PRO A 455 -7.55 -1.73 -10.12
C PRO A 455 -8.44 -2.41 -11.15
N ILE A 456 -9.01 -3.57 -10.78
CA ILE A 456 -9.87 -4.33 -11.67
C ILE A 456 -11.13 -3.54 -12.00
N SER A 457 -11.46 -3.48 -13.29
CA SER A 457 -12.65 -2.75 -13.78
C SER A 457 -13.87 -3.64 -14.00
N GLU A 458 -13.66 -4.95 -14.11
CA GLU A 458 -14.70 -5.93 -14.39
C GLU A 458 -15.24 -6.58 -13.12
N GLU A 459 -16.48 -7.06 -13.18
CA GLU A 459 -17.07 -7.87 -12.11
C GLU A 459 -16.29 -9.19 -11.97
N ILE A 460 -15.90 -9.50 -10.75
CA ILE A 460 -15.10 -10.70 -10.47
C ILE A 460 -15.99 -11.95 -10.56
N SER A 461 -15.76 -12.75 -11.58
CA SER A 461 -16.43 -14.05 -11.73
C SER A 461 -15.65 -15.11 -10.97
N LEU A 462 -16.25 -15.68 -9.93
CA LEU A 462 -15.69 -16.78 -9.15
C LEU A 462 -16.16 -18.14 -9.66
N PRO A 463 -15.36 -19.23 -9.49
CA PRO A 463 -15.75 -20.57 -9.84
C PRO A 463 -17.01 -21.03 -9.09
N LYS A 464 -17.86 -21.82 -9.75
CA LYS A 464 -19.07 -22.38 -9.12
C LYS A 464 -18.70 -23.39 -8.05
N ILE A 465 -19.28 -23.23 -6.86
CA ILE A 465 -19.17 -24.10 -5.69
C ILE A 465 -20.58 -24.51 -5.21
N ASP A 466 -20.67 -25.51 -4.35
CA ASP A 466 -21.95 -25.95 -3.78
C ASP A 466 -22.23 -25.18 -2.46
N VAL A 467 -22.78 -23.98 -2.60
CA VAL A 467 -23.07 -23.08 -1.45
C VAL A 467 -24.01 -23.75 -0.43
N LYS A 468 -24.99 -24.58 -0.88
CA LYS A 468 -25.93 -25.25 0.02
C LYS A 468 -25.20 -26.24 0.94
N LYS A 469 -24.28 -27.04 0.38
CA LYS A 469 -23.48 -27.97 1.18
C LYS A 469 -22.50 -27.22 2.10
N ILE A 470 -21.87 -26.16 1.63
CA ILE A 470 -21.01 -25.31 2.46
C ILE A 470 -21.78 -24.81 3.68
N ARG A 471 -22.94 -24.19 3.46
CA ARG A 471 -23.76 -23.69 4.57
C ARG A 471 -24.23 -24.81 5.51
N SER A 472 -24.56 -26.01 5.00
CA SER A 472 -24.95 -27.14 5.85
C SER A 472 -23.83 -27.62 6.79
N VAL A 473 -22.57 -27.36 6.46
CA VAL A 473 -21.42 -27.63 7.36
C VAL A 473 -21.20 -26.47 8.33
N ILE A 474 -21.13 -25.26 7.82
CA ILE A 474 -20.76 -24.06 8.61
C ILE A 474 -21.86 -23.72 9.64
N ASP A 475 -23.15 -23.80 9.27
CA ASP A 475 -24.27 -23.47 10.16
C ASP A 475 -24.41 -24.41 11.37
N MET A 476 -23.71 -25.55 11.38
CA MET A 476 -23.67 -26.48 12.52
C MET A 476 -22.55 -26.19 13.52
N VAL A 477 -21.62 -25.30 13.18
CA VAL A 477 -20.44 -24.98 14.00
C VAL A 477 -20.52 -23.55 14.52
N THR A 478 -20.48 -23.37 15.83
CA THR A 478 -20.57 -22.03 16.42
C THR A 478 -19.20 -21.34 16.44
N GLU A 479 -18.16 -22.05 16.87
CA GLU A 479 -16.78 -21.56 16.97
C GLU A 479 -15.82 -22.75 17.11
N GLY A 480 -14.61 -22.63 16.53
CA GLY A 480 -13.54 -23.60 16.69
C GLY A 480 -13.11 -24.26 15.38
N TYR A 481 -12.28 -25.29 15.49
CA TYR A 481 -11.81 -26.06 14.34
C TYR A 481 -12.86 -27.08 13.89
N LEU A 482 -13.05 -27.22 12.57
CA LEU A 482 -13.82 -28.30 11.97
C LEU A 482 -13.12 -29.64 12.22
N ASP A 483 -13.91 -30.68 12.40
CA ASP A 483 -13.41 -32.05 12.39
C ASP A 483 -13.03 -32.53 10.97
N ALA A 484 -12.45 -33.72 10.86
CA ALA A 484 -11.98 -34.27 9.58
C ALA A 484 -13.14 -34.43 8.57
N GLU A 485 -14.28 -34.97 9.00
CA GLU A 485 -15.44 -35.19 8.15
C GLU A 485 -16.08 -33.88 7.64
N GLN A 486 -16.16 -32.89 8.53
CA GLN A 486 -16.65 -31.55 8.18
C GLN A 486 -15.71 -30.86 7.18
N THR A 487 -14.39 -30.97 7.40
CA THR A 487 -13.36 -30.42 6.53
C THR A 487 -13.41 -31.06 5.15
N GLU A 488 -13.54 -32.38 5.07
CA GLU A 488 -13.73 -33.11 3.79
C GLU A 488 -14.97 -32.61 3.01
N LYS A 489 -16.12 -32.55 3.70
CA LYS A 489 -17.38 -32.09 3.08
C LYS A 489 -17.25 -30.66 2.57
N LEU A 490 -16.51 -29.79 3.29
CA LEU A 490 -16.28 -28.42 2.90
C LEU A 490 -15.39 -28.31 1.65
N LEU A 491 -14.28 -29.07 1.60
CA LEU A 491 -13.40 -29.12 0.44
C LEU A 491 -14.11 -29.66 -0.80
N ASP A 492 -14.89 -30.75 -0.65
CA ASP A 492 -15.68 -31.34 -1.73
C ASP A 492 -16.75 -30.38 -2.25
N ALA A 493 -17.43 -29.64 -1.35
CA ALA A 493 -18.41 -28.62 -1.71
C ALA A 493 -17.78 -27.42 -2.43
N ALA A 494 -16.55 -27.03 -2.03
CA ALA A 494 -15.75 -26.04 -2.72
C ALA A 494 -15.11 -26.54 -4.01
N ARG A 495 -15.21 -27.86 -4.29
CA ARG A 495 -14.56 -28.56 -5.41
C ARG A 495 -13.05 -28.40 -5.42
N ILE A 496 -12.43 -28.41 -4.26
CA ILE A 496 -10.98 -28.47 -4.10
C ILE A 496 -10.58 -29.95 -4.09
N PRO A 497 -9.76 -30.42 -5.04
CA PRO A 497 -9.36 -31.81 -5.09
C PRO A 497 -8.60 -32.22 -3.83
N ARG A 498 -8.98 -33.32 -3.21
CA ARG A 498 -8.31 -33.88 -2.03
C ARG A 498 -7.92 -35.34 -2.24
N VAL A 499 -6.98 -35.81 -1.47
CA VAL A 499 -6.60 -37.21 -1.45
C VAL A 499 -7.71 -38.04 -0.82
N THR A 500 -7.90 -39.28 -1.33
CA THR A 500 -8.79 -40.23 -0.67
C THR A 500 -8.16 -40.69 0.63
N GLU A 501 -8.91 -40.64 1.73
CA GLU A 501 -8.42 -41.05 3.05
C GLU A 501 -9.37 -42.04 3.73
N LEU A 502 -8.79 -42.85 4.59
CA LEU A 502 -9.50 -43.75 5.49
C LEU A 502 -9.19 -43.29 6.92
N VAL A 503 -10.24 -43.02 7.70
CA VAL A 503 -10.12 -42.69 9.11
C VAL A 503 -10.82 -43.76 9.94
N GLU A 504 -10.02 -44.50 10.73
CA GLU A 504 -10.54 -45.61 11.50
C GLU A 504 -9.96 -45.62 12.93
N ASN A 505 -10.82 -45.97 13.87
CA ASN A 505 -10.45 -46.21 15.27
C ASN A 505 -10.30 -47.68 15.64
N SER A 506 -10.64 -48.60 14.70
CA SER A 506 -10.46 -50.05 14.83
C SER A 506 -9.44 -50.54 13.80
N LYS A 507 -8.46 -51.30 14.26
CA LYS A 507 -7.42 -51.90 13.44
C LYS A 507 -8.03 -52.90 12.43
N GLU A 508 -8.99 -53.72 12.83
CA GLU A 508 -9.63 -54.70 11.96
C GLU A 508 -10.37 -54.03 10.81
N LYS A 509 -11.09 -52.93 11.09
CA LYS A 509 -11.76 -52.15 10.05
C LYS A 509 -10.77 -51.55 9.09
N LEU A 510 -9.70 -50.94 9.63
CA LEU A 510 -8.65 -50.35 8.80
C LEU A 510 -8.01 -51.39 7.87
N LEU A 511 -7.60 -52.56 8.39
CA LEU A 511 -6.99 -53.62 7.61
C LEU A 511 -7.92 -54.21 6.52
N THR A 512 -9.24 -54.10 6.73
CA THR A 512 -10.23 -54.50 5.73
C THR A 512 -10.37 -53.42 4.63
N ALA A 513 -10.37 -52.14 5.01
CA ALA A 513 -10.57 -51.02 4.09
C ALA A 513 -9.31 -50.68 3.28
N ILE A 514 -8.12 -50.98 3.78
CA ILE A 514 -6.83 -50.57 3.20
C ILE A 514 -6.59 -51.05 1.76
N ASP A 515 -7.28 -52.16 1.34
CA ASP A 515 -7.20 -52.67 -0.02
C ASP A 515 -7.72 -51.71 -1.08
N SER A 516 -8.51 -50.71 -0.66
CA SER A 516 -8.97 -49.65 -1.54
C SER A 516 -7.91 -48.60 -1.87
N LEU A 517 -6.80 -48.56 -1.11
CA LEU A 517 -5.71 -47.60 -1.28
C LEU A 517 -4.51 -48.27 -1.98
N LYS A 518 -3.75 -47.43 -2.71
CA LYS A 518 -2.49 -47.86 -3.36
C LYS A 518 -1.31 -47.59 -2.44
N PHE A 519 -0.51 -48.60 -2.17
CA PHE A 519 0.78 -48.45 -1.49
C PHE A 519 1.83 -47.76 -2.38
N PRO A 520 2.82 -47.04 -1.82
CA PRO A 520 2.98 -46.81 -0.38
C PRO A 520 1.91 -45.84 0.18
N VAL A 521 1.64 -45.95 1.48
CA VAL A 521 0.68 -45.10 2.18
C VAL A 521 1.37 -44.29 3.30
N VAL A 522 0.71 -43.22 3.72
CA VAL A 522 1.06 -42.40 4.88
C VAL A 522 0.01 -42.65 5.95
N MET A 523 0.45 -42.81 7.20
CA MET A 523 -0.44 -42.90 8.34
C MET A 523 -0.25 -41.72 9.27
N LYS A 524 -1.36 -41.15 9.74
CA LYS A 524 -1.38 -39.96 10.62
C LYS A 524 -2.30 -40.23 11.82
N VAL A 525 -1.87 -39.80 13.01
CA VAL A 525 -2.74 -39.78 14.19
C VAL A 525 -3.84 -38.73 14.04
N VAL A 526 -5.05 -39.04 14.48
CA VAL A 526 -6.18 -38.10 14.61
C VAL A 526 -6.42 -37.83 16.08
N GLY A 527 -6.63 -36.53 16.45
CA GLY A 527 -6.84 -36.07 17.82
C GLY A 527 -5.87 -34.95 18.21
N PRO A 528 -4.54 -35.22 18.26
CA PRO A 528 -3.56 -34.16 18.58
C PRO A 528 -3.53 -33.02 17.55
N LEU A 529 -3.46 -31.78 18.04
CA LEU A 529 -3.41 -30.55 17.19
C LEU A 529 -2.10 -30.45 16.38
N HIS A 530 -0.96 -30.88 16.96
CA HIS A 530 0.36 -30.84 16.31
C HIS A 530 0.88 -32.25 16.06
N LYS A 531 0.41 -32.86 14.94
CA LYS A 531 0.71 -34.27 14.58
C LYS A 531 2.19 -34.53 14.39
N SER A 532 2.93 -33.60 13.78
CA SER A 532 4.38 -33.74 13.49
C SER A 532 5.22 -33.71 14.75
N ASP A 533 4.93 -32.81 15.70
CA ASP A 533 5.65 -32.69 16.97
C ASP A 533 5.49 -33.95 17.86
N ALA A 534 4.31 -34.57 17.75
CA ALA A 534 4.00 -35.82 18.47
C ALA A 534 4.53 -37.08 17.78
N LYS A 535 5.36 -36.96 16.70
CA LYS A 535 5.75 -38.09 15.83
C LYS A 535 4.54 -38.90 15.31
N GLY A 536 3.43 -38.22 15.12
CA GLY A 536 2.15 -38.79 14.72
C GLY A 536 1.97 -38.94 13.20
N VAL A 537 3.02 -38.77 12.39
CA VAL A 537 3.02 -38.98 10.93
C VAL A 537 4.09 -39.99 10.55
N VAL A 538 3.70 -41.00 9.80
CA VAL A 538 4.59 -42.09 9.33
C VAL A 538 4.47 -42.25 7.83
N LEU A 539 5.58 -42.08 7.13
CA LEU A 539 5.69 -42.16 5.68
C LEU A 539 6.23 -43.53 5.22
N ASN A 540 6.08 -43.80 3.93
CA ASN A 540 6.68 -44.97 3.25
C ASN A 540 6.22 -46.34 3.82
N ILE A 541 4.98 -46.45 4.19
CA ILE A 541 4.37 -47.74 4.62
C ILE A 541 4.03 -48.50 3.37
N THR A 542 4.56 -49.69 3.22
CA THR A 542 4.53 -50.48 1.99
C THR A 542 3.72 -51.79 2.08
N SER A 543 3.35 -52.21 3.31
CA SER A 543 2.62 -53.48 3.53
C SER A 543 1.52 -53.33 4.59
N LYS A 544 0.57 -54.31 4.64
CA LYS A 544 -0.46 -54.41 5.65
C LYS A 544 0.09 -54.67 7.04
N GLU A 545 1.20 -55.42 7.12
CA GLU A 545 1.88 -55.70 8.38
C GLU A 545 2.40 -54.42 9.01
N GLU A 546 3.06 -53.56 8.21
CA GLU A 546 3.53 -52.23 8.65
C GLU A 546 2.36 -51.32 9.05
N VAL A 547 1.21 -51.40 8.34
CA VAL A 547 -0.02 -50.66 8.72
C VAL A 547 -0.49 -51.10 10.10
N SER A 548 -0.50 -52.41 10.37
CA SER A 548 -0.95 -52.98 11.67
C SER A 548 -0.08 -52.50 12.82
N GLU A 549 1.26 -52.60 12.67
CA GLU A 549 2.23 -52.18 13.67
C GLU A 549 2.16 -50.63 13.92
N THR A 550 2.06 -49.87 12.84
CA THR A 550 1.98 -48.42 12.91
C THR A 550 0.69 -47.96 13.56
N PHE A 551 -0.43 -48.62 13.30
CA PHE A 551 -1.71 -48.34 13.94
C PHE A 551 -1.58 -48.43 15.46
N ASP A 552 -1.06 -49.55 15.98
CA ASP A 552 -0.87 -49.73 17.42
C ASP A 552 0.01 -48.67 18.05
N ARG A 553 1.07 -48.25 17.35
CA ARG A 553 1.96 -47.19 17.81
C ARG A 553 1.30 -45.82 17.83
N LEU A 554 0.56 -45.44 16.77
CA LEU A 554 -0.10 -44.16 16.67
C LEU A 554 -1.24 -44.00 17.66
N MET A 555 -1.97 -45.09 17.96
CA MET A 555 -3.03 -45.08 18.96
C MET A 555 -2.54 -44.99 20.41
N GLN A 556 -1.21 -45.14 20.65
CA GLN A 556 -0.59 -44.90 21.97
C GLN A 556 -0.23 -43.42 22.21
N ILE A 557 -0.32 -42.56 21.17
CA ILE A 557 -0.06 -41.14 21.31
C ILE A 557 -1.18 -40.49 22.16
N ASP A 558 -0.79 -39.63 23.06
CA ASP A 558 -1.73 -38.90 23.92
C ASP A 558 -2.82 -38.19 23.09
N SER A 559 -4.07 -38.33 23.50
CA SER A 559 -5.24 -37.75 22.82
C SER A 559 -5.53 -38.35 21.42
N ALA A 560 -4.93 -39.49 21.04
CA ALA A 560 -5.25 -40.19 19.80
C ALA A 560 -6.70 -40.71 19.84
N THR A 561 -7.50 -40.39 18.83
CA THR A 561 -8.90 -40.85 18.70
C THR A 561 -9.10 -41.81 17.54
N ALA A 562 -8.29 -41.72 16.50
CA ALA A 562 -8.29 -42.55 15.31
C ALA A 562 -6.94 -42.48 14.58
N VAL A 563 -6.79 -43.29 13.55
CA VAL A 563 -5.67 -43.24 12.59
C VAL A 563 -6.24 -42.96 11.22
N MET A 564 -5.65 -41.98 10.55
CA MET A 564 -5.91 -41.64 9.14
C MET A 564 -4.87 -42.30 8.25
N VAL A 565 -5.27 -42.91 7.15
CA VAL A 565 -4.39 -43.50 6.13
C VAL A 565 -4.70 -42.93 4.77
N GLN A 566 -3.66 -42.53 4.04
CA GLN A 566 -3.76 -41.90 2.71
C GLN A 566 -2.69 -42.48 1.78
N PRO A 567 -2.93 -42.60 0.45
CA PRO A 567 -1.86 -42.87 -0.50
C PRO A 567 -0.74 -41.83 -0.37
N GLN A 568 0.51 -42.28 -0.41
CA GLN A 568 1.67 -41.37 -0.45
C GLN A 568 1.78 -40.77 -1.85
N LEU A 569 1.63 -39.46 -1.95
CA LEU A 569 1.76 -38.72 -3.19
C LEU A 569 3.17 -38.14 -3.34
N ALA A 570 3.65 -38.06 -4.58
CA ALA A 570 4.89 -37.40 -4.94
C ALA A 570 4.61 -36.21 -5.86
N GLY A 571 5.25 -35.09 -5.58
CA GLY A 571 5.07 -33.84 -6.35
C GLY A 571 5.70 -32.66 -5.65
N LEU A 572 5.50 -31.47 -6.21
CA LEU A 572 5.90 -30.22 -5.56
C LEU A 572 4.87 -29.88 -4.46
N GLU A 573 5.36 -29.63 -3.27
CA GLU A 573 4.53 -29.17 -2.16
C GLU A 573 4.17 -27.69 -2.35
N LEU A 574 2.87 -27.42 -2.39
CA LEU A 574 2.28 -26.10 -2.47
C LEU A 574 1.46 -25.83 -1.21
N PHE A 575 1.16 -24.59 -1.01
CA PHE A 575 0.37 -24.08 0.12
C PHE A 575 -0.69 -23.11 -0.35
N VAL A 576 -1.89 -23.19 0.23
CA VAL A 576 -2.90 -22.13 0.18
C VAL A 576 -3.53 -21.96 1.55
N GLY A 577 -3.87 -20.73 1.90
CA GLY A 577 -4.48 -20.41 3.19
C GLY A 577 -5.45 -19.25 3.13
N VAL A 578 -6.16 -19.08 4.24
CA VAL A 578 -7.10 -17.98 4.47
C VAL A 578 -6.83 -17.37 5.83
N MET A 579 -6.83 -16.06 5.91
CA MET A 579 -6.81 -15.30 7.15
C MET A 579 -7.89 -14.22 7.11
N LYS A 580 -8.60 -14.04 8.22
CA LYS A 580 -9.56 -12.95 8.41
C LYS A 580 -9.04 -11.96 9.43
N GLU A 581 -8.98 -10.69 9.05
CA GLU A 581 -8.66 -9.61 9.97
C GLU A 581 -9.86 -8.69 10.16
N PRO A 582 -10.06 -8.11 11.36
CA PRO A 582 -11.18 -7.21 11.62
C PRO A 582 -11.23 -6.04 10.64
N GLY A 583 -12.41 -5.82 10.04
CA GLY A 583 -12.64 -4.74 9.08
C GLY A 583 -12.17 -5.02 7.65
N PHE A 584 -11.31 -6.04 7.44
CA PHE A 584 -10.88 -6.46 6.10
C PHE A 584 -11.75 -7.61 5.57
N ASN A 585 -11.74 -7.79 4.24
CA ASN A 585 -12.15 -9.05 3.64
C ASN A 585 -11.10 -10.13 3.95
N HIS A 586 -11.43 -11.39 3.63
CA HIS A 586 -10.47 -12.46 3.80
C HIS A 586 -9.23 -12.24 2.94
N THR A 587 -8.06 -12.45 3.54
CA THR A 587 -6.79 -12.52 2.83
C THR A 587 -6.54 -13.97 2.45
N ILE A 588 -6.42 -14.23 1.14
CA ILE A 588 -6.06 -15.52 0.58
C ILE A 588 -4.55 -15.55 0.39
N LEU A 589 -3.93 -16.62 0.84
CA LEU A 589 -2.49 -16.84 0.78
C LEU A 589 -2.18 -17.98 -0.19
N CYS A 590 -1.06 -17.90 -0.90
CA CYS A 590 -0.51 -19.02 -1.66
C CYS A 590 1.00 -19.01 -1.66
N GLY A 591 1.63 -20.18 -1.81
CA GLY A 591 3.07 -20.29 -1.83
C GLY A 591 3.56 -21.72 -2.08
N LEU A 592 4.87 -21.91 -1.91
CA LEU A 592 5.48 -23.23 -1.82
C LEU A 592 5.26 -23.79 -0.40
N GLY A 593 4.83 -25.04 -0.30
CA GLY A 593 4.52 -25.74 0.95
C GLY A 593 5.74 -26.40 1.60
N GLY A 594 5.48 -27.15 2.67
CA GLY A 594 6.49 -27.92 3.39
C GLY A 594 7.61 -27.03 3.94
N ILE A 595 8.85 -27.51 3.84
CA ILE A 595 10.03 -26.76 4.35
C ILE A 595 10.24 -25.40 3.70
N PHE A 596 9.71 -25.16 2.50
CA PHE A 596 9.89 -23.89 1.81
C PHE A 596 9.11 -22.74 2.48
N ILE A 597 7.91 -23.00 3.02
CA ILE A 597 7.18 -21.98 3.76
C ILE A 597 7.85 -21.66 5.10
N GLU A 598 8.35 -22.69 5.81
CA GLU A 598 8.97 -22.52 7.11
C GLU A 598 10.31 -21.76 7.05
N VAL A 599 11.12 -22.03 6.02
CA VAL A 599 12.49 -21.49 5.89
C VAL A 599 12.53 -20.24 5.03
N LEU A 600 11.85 -20.23 3.88
CA LEU A 600 11.95 -19.14 2.90
C LEU A 600 10.84 -18.10 3.04
N ASN A 601 9.71 -18.44 3.70
CA ASN A 601 8.52 -17.60 3.83
C ASN A 601 8.09 -17.00 2.48
N ASP A 602 8.10 -17.85 1.42
CA ASP A 602 7.76 -17.44 0.05
C ASP A 602 6.25 -17.56 -0.15
N VAL A 603 5.54 -16.53 0.31
CA VAL A 603 4.09 -16.43 0.32
C VAL A 603 3.65 -15.17 -0.42
N SER A 604 2.62 -15.32 -1.24
CA SER A 604 1.89 -14.22 -1.87
C SER A 604 0.48 -14.11 -1.29
N ALA A 605 -0.05 -12.90 -1.22
CA ALA A 605 -1.34 -12.62 -0.61
C ALA A 605 -2.23 -11.79 -1.54
N GLY A 606 -3.53 -12.10 -1.54
CA GLY A 606 -4.57 -11.33 -2.24
C GLY A 606 -5.80 -11.14 -1.36
N LEU A 607 -6.53 -10.04 -1.55
CA LEU A 607 -7.74 -9.75 -0.80
C LEU A 607 -8.97 -10.28 -1.55
N SER A 608 -9.81 -11.10 -0.87
CA SER A 608 -11.06 -11.63 -1.46
C SER A 608 -12.06 -10.50 -1.81
N PRO A 609 -12.87 -10.67 -2.89
CA PRO A 609 -12.86 -11.74 -3.90
C PRO A 609 -11.68 -11.60 -4.87
N ILE A 610 -11.07 -12.73 -5.27
CA ILE A 610 -9.87 -12.76 -6.13
C ILE A 610 -10.25 -13.15 -7.56
N SER A 611 -9.92 -12.30 -8.53
CA SER A 611 -10.07 -12.60 -9.95
C SER A 611 -9.01 -13.61 -10.43
N LYS A 612 -9.23 -14.20 -11.63
CA LYS A 612 -8.26 -15.11 -12.23
C LYS A 612 -6.89 -14.44 -12.46
N ASN A 613 -6.89 -13.20 -12.92
CA ASN A 613 -5.66 -12.44 -13.16
C ASN A 613 -4.90 -12.15 -11.86
N GLU A 614 -5.60 -11.77 -10.79
CA GLU A 614 -4.99 -11.57 -9.47
C GLU A 614 -4.36 -12.87 -8.96
N ALA A 615 -5.10 -14.00 -9.01
CA ALA A 615 -4.58 -15.30 -8.60
C ALA A 615 -3.34 -15.71 -9.41
N GLN A 616 -3.33 -15.43 -10.70
CA GLN A 616 -2.18 -15.70 -11.57
C GLN A 616 -0.99 -14.81 -11.20
N GLN A 617 -1.21 -13.52 -10.94
CA GLN A 617 -0.16 -12.60 -10.46
C GLN A 617 0.39 -13.03 -9.10
N MET A 618 -0.46 -13.49 -8.18
CA MET A 618 -0.02 -14.05 -6.89
C MET A 618 0.95 -15.21 -7.09
N VAL A 619 0.62 -16.18 -7.93
CA VAL A 619 1.48 -17.33 -8.23
C VAL A 619 2.79 -16.88 -8.88
N GLN A 620 2.74 -15.98 -9.86
CA GLN A 620 3.90 -15.48 -10.60
C GLN A 620 4.82 -14.60 -9.76
N SER A 621 4.33 -13.99 -8.70
CA SER A 621 5.12 -13.15 -7.79
C SER A 621 5.99 -13.94 -6.81
N LEU A 622 5.76 -15.25 -6.67
CA LEU A 622 6.55 -16.13 -5.79
C LEU A 622 8.02 -16.18 -6.26
N ARG A 623 8.94 -16.11 -5.33
CA ARG A 623 10.39 -16.26 -5.62
C ARG A 623 10.69 -17.62 -6.22
N GLY A 624 9.98 -18.64 -5.74
CA GLY A 624 10.05 -20.02 -6.22
C GLY A 624 9.23 -20.31 -7.47
N TYR A 625 8.70 -19.31 -8.18
CA TYR A 625 7.84 -19.52 -9.35
C TYR A 625 8.46 -20.44 -10.43
N LYS A 626 9.78 -20.38 -10.59
CA LYS A 626 10.49 -21.30 -11.52
C LYS A 626 10.34 -22.77 -11.15
N LEU A 627 10.11 -23.12 -9.89
CA LEU A 627 9.82 -24.49 -9.47
C LEU A 627 8.42 -24.92 -9.89
N ILE A 628 7.47 -24.00 -9.83
CA ILE A 628 6.09 -24.19 -10.32
C ILE A 628 6.09 -24.43 -11.82
N GLN A 629 6.89 -23.71 -12.60
CA GLN A 629 7.04 -23.91 -14.05
C GLN A 629 7.82 -25.19 -14.39
N GLY A 630 8.64 -25.69 -13.49
CA GLY A 630 9.59 -26.77 -13.70
C GLY A 630 11.02 -26.28 -13.93
N ALA A 631 11.99 -26.92 -13.28
CA ALA A 631 13.40 -26.55 -13.34
C ALA A 631 14.30 -27.78 -13.34
N ARG A 632 15.45 -27.69 -14.01
CA ARG A 632 16.52 -28.74 -14.03
C ARG A 632 16.01 -30.13 -14.35
N GLY A 633 15.08 -30.26 -15.32
CA GLY A 633 14.51 -31.56 -15.73
C GLY A 633 13.37 -32.08 -14.82
N GLN A 634 13.08 -31.40 -13.73
CA GLN A 634 11.85 -31.64 -12.96
C GLN A 634 10.67 -30.99 -13.65
N LYS A 635 9.56 -31.74 -13.72
CA LYS A 635 8.32 -31.24 -14.30
C LYS A 635 7.67 -30.29 -13.31
N GLY A 636 7.11 -29.18 -13.82
CA GLY A 636 6.35 -28.24 -13.02
C GLY A 636 4.97 -28.79 -12.59
N VAL A 637 4.12 -27.91 -12.10
CA VAL A 637 2.75 -28.22 -11.70
C VAL A 637 1.75 -27.66 -12.72
N ASP A 638 0.48 -28.06 -12.63
CA ASP A 638 -0.62 -27.42 -13.37
C ASP A 638 -0.92 -26.03 -12.74
N GLU A 639 -0.29 -24.99 -13.29
CA GLU A 639 -0.48 -23.60 -12.84
C GLU A 639 -1.95 -23.16 -12.93
N ASN A 640 -2.69 -23.59 -13.96
CA ASN A 640 -4.09 -23.20 -14.11
C ASN A 640 -4.95 -23.80 -12.99
N GLN A 641 -4.69 -25.03 -12.60
CA GLN A 641 -5.39 -25.67 -11.49
C GLN A 641 -5.01 -24.99 -10.15
N PHE A 642 -3.75 -24.58 -9.98
CA PHE A 642 -3.34 -23.85 -8.77
C PHE A 642 -4.07 -22.51 -8.66
N VAL A 643 -4.13 -21.74 -9.74
CA VAL A 643 -4.90 -20.50 -9.85
C VAL A 643 -6.40 -20.75 -9.55
N GLU A 644 -6.97 -21.84 -10.08
CA GLU A 644 -8.35 -22.19 -9.83
C GLU A 644 -8.61 -22.56 -8.36
N ILE A 645 -7.70 -23.24 -7.68
CA ILE A 645 -7.82 -23.55 -6.24
C ILE A 645 -7.83 -22.25 -5.42
N ILE A 646 -6.98 -21.27 -5.72
CA ILE A 646 -6.97 -19.96 -5.08
C ILE A 646 -8.33 -19.25 -5.26
N GLN A 647 -8.88 -19.29 -6.47
CA GLN A 647 -10.21 -18.71 -6.74
C GLN A 647 -11.34 -19.47 -6.02
N ARG A 648 -11.26 -20.80 -5.88
CA ARG A 648 -12.23 -21.61 -5.14
C ARG A 648 -12.21 -21.31 -3.65
N LEU A 649 -11.01 -21.06 -3.07
CA LEU A 649 -10.90 -20.55 -1.71
C LEU A 649 -11.57 -19.19 -1.57
N SER A 650 -11.36 -18.30 -2.52
CA SER A 650 -12.04 -17.01 -2.54
C SER A 650 -13.57 -17.16 -2.62
N ALA A 651 -14.07 -18.06 -3.46
CA ALA A 651 -15.51 -18.36 -3.53
C ALA A 651 -16.04 -18.97 -2.22
N LEU A 652 -15.25 -19.82 -1.58
CA LEU A 652 -15.60 -20.44 -0.31
C LEU A 652 -15.81 -19.41 0.80
N VAL A 653 -14.87 -18.47 0.97
CA VAL A 653 -14.97 -17.46 2.04
C VAL A 653 -16.04 -16.40 1.77
N GLU A 654 -16.40 -16.16 0.50
CA GLU A 654 -17.58 -15.35 0.17
C GLU A 654 -18.89 -16.06 0.54
N ALA A 655 -18.94 -17.40 0.42
CA ALA A 655 -20.10 -18.20 0.83
C ALA A 655 -20.13 -18.50 2.34
N ALA A 656 -18.99 -18.43 3.03
CA ALA A 656 -18.80 -18.75 4.44
C ALA A 656 -17.90 -17.71 5.13
N PRO A 657 -18.38 -16.47 5.33
CA PRO A 657 -17.60 -15.39 5.91
C PRO A 657 -17.24 -15.62 7.40
N GLU A 658 -17.77 -16.64 8.04
CA GLU A 658 -17.45 -17.09 9.39
C GLU A 658 -16.12 -17.83 9.47
N ILE A 659 -15.54 -18.29 8.35
CA ILE A 659 -14.22 -18.89 8.34
C ILE A 659 -13.20 -17.82 8.71
N THR A 660 -12.52 -17.99 9.85
CA THR A 660 -11.51 -17.04 10.35
C THR A 660 -10.12 -17.43 9.93
N GLU A 661 -9.86 -18.73 9.76
CA GLU A 661 -8.57 -19.28 9.38
C GLU A 661 -8.78 -20.57 8.57
N MET A 662 -8.00 -20.73 7.54
CA MET A 662 -7.91 -21.97 6.79
C MET A 662 -6.47 -22.18 6.32
N ASP A 663 -5.99 -23.43 6.44
CA ASP A 663 -4.66 -23.84 6.01
C ASP A 663 -4.79 -25.17 5.26
N ILE A 664 -4.36 -25.18 3.98
CA ILE A 664 -4.24 -26.39 3.17
C ILE A 664 -2.74 -26.57 2.86
N ASN A 665 -2.09 -27.41 3.65
CA ASN A 665 -0.64 -27.62 3.62
C ASN A 665 -0.26 -29.03 4.05
N PRO A 666 0.28 -29.85 3.10
CA PRO A 666 0.57 -29.50 1.73
C PRO A 666 -0.59 -29.76 0.75
N LEU A 667 -0.57 -29.01 -0.36
CA LEU A 667 -1.13 -29.44 -1.63
C LEU A 667 -0.01 -30.11 -2.43
N ILE A 668 -0.21 -31.33 -2.92
CA ILE A 668 0.79 -32.00 -3.76
C ILE A 668 0.47 -31.74 -5.23
N GLY A 669 1.37 -30.99 -5.89
CA GLY A 669 1.21 -30.57 -7.28
C GLY A 669 2.06 -31.39 -8.25
N THR A 670 1.44 -31.79 -9.37
CA THR A 670 2.06 -32.39 -10.54
C THR A 670 1.62 -31.66 -11.80
N GLN A 671 2.15 -31.99 -12.98
CA GLN A 671 1.67 -31.47 -14.27
C GLN A 671 0.21 -31.87 -14.60
N LYS A 672 -0.34 -32.86 -13.92
CA LYS A 672 -1.66 -33.42 -14.24
C LYS A 672 -2.73 -33.00 -13.24
N ASN A 673 -2.35 -32.83 -12.00
CA ASN A 673 -3.29 -32.50 -10.93
C ASN A 673 -2.59 -31.91 -9.70
N ILE A 674 -3.36 -31.19 -8.91
CA ILE A 674 -3.00 -30.68 -7.59
C ILE A 674 -4.03 -31.21 -6.60
N VAL A 675 -3.58 -31.78 -5.49
CA VAL A 675 -4.43 -32.49 -4.54
C VAL A 675 -4.10 -32.07 -3.11
N ALA A 676 -5.10 -31.69 -2.33
CA ALA A 676 -4.97 -31.40 -0.90
C ALA A 676 -4.72 -32.68 -0.11
N VAL A 677 -3.72 -32.66 0.77
CA VAL A 677 -3.28 -33.80 1.60
C VAL A 677 -3.55 -33.55 3.08
N ASP A 678 -3.51 -32.31 3.53
CA ASP A 678 -3.94 -31.91 4.86
C ASP A 678 -4.63 -30.55 4.80
N ALA A 679 -5.66 -30.38 5.61
CA ALA A 679 -6.39 -29.12 5.69
C ALA A 679 -6.91 -28.91 7.11
N ARG A 680 -6.89 -27.64 7.54
CA ARG A 680 -7.49 -27.20 8.79
C ARG A 680 -8.36 -25.99 8.53
N VAL A 681 -9.51 -25.95 9.15
CA VAL A 681 -10.45 -24.83 9.00
C VAL A 681 -10.96 -24.44 10.38
N ARG A 682 -10.92 -23.15 10.67
CA ARG A 682 -11.47 -22.57 11.89
C ARG A 682 -12.60 -21.62 11.55
N VAL A 683 -13.69 -21.74 12.30
CA VAL A 683 -14.88 -20.89 12.24
C VAL A 683 -14.96 -20.06 13.52
N GLY A 684 -15.41 -18.79 13.42
CA GLY A 684 -15.57 -17.93 14.59
C GLY A 684 -15.91 -16.49 14.27
#